data_04ba98acaa9aa67850b129c609d3b4c3
#
_entry.id   04ba98acaa9aa67850b129c609d3b4c3
#
_cell.length_a   1.000
_cell.length_b   1.000
_cell.length_c   1.000
_cell.angle_alpha   90.00
_cell.angle_beta   90.00
_cell.angle_gamma   90.00
#
_symmetry.space_group_name_H-M   'P 1'
#
loop_
_entity.id
_entity.type
_entity.pdbx_description
1 polymer ?
#
loop_
_entity_poly.entity_id
_entity_poly.type
_entity_poly.pdbx_seq_one_letter_code
_entity_poly.pdbx_strand_id
1 'polypeptide(L)'
;MIRRPLFLGTLGFCGAILISYFLGKAAALGVLGLLVFAWWQWRQAGDPAGSNGVHAIRMQRQKLRKHGTAILMVFYVVSLVNVQLYELQRDPFAKLEETGGVMTTTATGTVLNSSIRTSGSGDEYLQMTVWVQRIGEQGVSRRWYERPVRLLVKQYPDRGTDFSDLTPVSPGTQLRITGKVELPTGRRNPNCFDYQLYLKTIGIERVMTAQTIHIKEESHSLQGWLFQQKEQYLHQLKGTAGESAAGLMRGILFGEKTEIEEDTLEEFQRNGTAHILAVSGLHIGILYGVLGKLWRGKKGWLYFWMVTIVLIGYSFLASFSPSVVRASVMIVLHLYAKVRHLRYDLGSASFVVLLMILLKNPMQLFHTGLQMSFLAVLTLSAAAPFFRKFYQGIFLSSGVVQLGLLPYTAYVFNYVSLAAVFINVPIIFLAGFLVPLGIGGFALSLILLEPTAVSGVDLVLDVAFKPVIEIMGQAIDGLCGLLTSCNSMTCIKGVTSFEVTSPPRALLAGYYLLLLLFLSEEGRLLILRKRKKAVAALICLCLAAAAIFGQVTATGFENASIVFVDVGQGDCMHIKAKDGKNYLVDGGGKIDYDLGKKTLKPYLLKNGVRRLDGAFVSHLHTDHYKGVAELCREGMVKKLFLYEGNRDKTGQICQETGMSAEDLVFLRAGQTVSLDDAGFAKSVMNDAGFAKNMSERVEVLWPEAGRDAGTVLQKRRQGFGTDNGSSAGEKKGQGSEEEDENETSLILKIHAGGLSLLATGDIDAACEDRLAAKYRNGLKTDLLKVAHHGSRYSWSEDFARYAKPQAAVFQVGKNNYGHPNGEIIENYQRMEAGIWRNDLQGAVGFSCRQGDTAAGKKRLEVVTMLP
;
A
#
# COMPACT_ATOMS: atom_id res chain seq x y z
N MET A 1 -28.64 1.86 -15.35
CA MET A 1 -28.23 1.49 -14.00
C MET A 1 -29.21 1.93 -12.92
N ILE A 2 -29.63 3.18 -12.90
CA ILE A 2 -30.49 3.75 -11.82
C ILE A 2 -31.87 3.06 -11.71
N ARG A 3 -32.35 2.42 -12.76
CA ARG A 3 -33.62 1.64 -12.74
C ARG A 3 -33.50 0.24 -12.14
N ARG A 4 -32.29 -0.18 -11.78
CA ARG A 4 -32.04 -1.47 -11.14
C ARG A 4 -32.16 -1.31 -9.64
N PRO A 5 -33.12 -1.94 -8.97
CA PRO A 5 -33.32 -1.79 -7.50
C PRO A 5 -32.07 -2.18 -6.70
N LEU A 6 -31.37 -3.23 -7.12
CA LEU A 6 -30.13 -3.67 -6.49
C LEU A 6 -28.99 -2.65 -6.59
N PHE A 7 -28.91 -1.87 -7.66
CA PHE A 7 -27.95 -0.77 -7.78
C PHE A 7 -28.20 0.29 -6.71
N LEU A 8 -29.44 0.72 -6.54
CA LEU A 8 -29.80 1.71 -5.53
C LEU A 8 -29.57 1.18 -4.11
N GLY A 9 -29.93 -0.08 -3.85
CA GLY A 9 -29.63 -0.74 -2.58
C GLY A 9 -28.13 -0.77 -2.27
N THR A 10 -27.33 -1.21 -3.25
CA THR A 10 -25.86 -1.26 -3.10
C THR A 10 -25.26 0.14 -2.91
N LEU A 11 -25.77 1.15 -3.63
CA LEU A 11 -25.32 2.54 -3.47
C LEU A 11 -25.61 3.04 -2.03
N GLY A 12 -26.80 2.77 -1.51
CA GLY A 12 -27.14 3.09 -0.12
C GLY A 12 -26.24 2.37 0.88
N PHE A 13 -26.01 1.08 0.65
CA PHE A 13 -25.15 0.27 1.52
C PHE A 13 -23.70 0.77 1.54
N CYS A 14 -23.09 0.97 0.37
CA CYS A 14 -21.70 1.50 0.27
C CYS A 14 -21.62 2.94 0.80
N GLY A 15 -22.64 3.78 0.54
CA GLY A 15 -22.70 5.15 1.02
C GLY A 15 -22.69 5.23 2.55
N ALA A 16 -23.42 4.35 3.24
CA ALA A 16 -23.42 4.28 4.69
C ALA A 16 -22.03 3.92 5.26
N ILE A 17 -21.33 2.94 4.66
CA ILE A 17 -19.97 2.57 5.05
C ILE A 17 -19.01 3.74 4.88
N LEU A 18 -19.02 4.39 3.71
CA LEU A 18 -18.13 5.50 3.40
C LEU A 18 -18.35 6.70 4.34
N ILE A 19 -19.63 7.09 4.55
CA ILE A 19 -19.97 8.21 5.40
C ILE A 19 -19.60 7.91 6.86
N SER A 20 -19.88 6.69 7.35
CA SER A 20 -19.48 6.28 8.70
C SER A 20 -17.98 6.31 8.90
N TYR A 21 -17.22 5.88 7.89
CA TYR A 21 -15.76 5.80 7.96
C TYR A 21 -15.08 7.18 7.88
N PHE A 22 -15.50 8.05 6.93
CA PHE A 22 -14.85 9.34 6.71
C PHE A 22 -15.41 10.50 7.54
N LEU A 23 -16.70 10.51 7.83
CA LEU A 23 -17.40 11.61 8.49
C LEU A 23 -17.91 11.24 9.89
N GLY A 24 -17.79 9.97 10.26
CA GLY A 24 -18.26 9.45 11.53
C GLY A 24 -19.76 9.13 11.58
N LYS A 25 -20.16 8.48 12.68
CA LYS A 25 -21.52 7.95 12.86
C LYS A 25 -22.59 9.02 12.92
N ALA A 26 -22.29 10.17 13.53
CA ALA A 26 -23.24 11.30 13.63
C ALA A 26 -23.64 11.83 12.25
N ALA A 27 -22.65 11.99 11.34
CA ALA A 27 -22.92 12.40 9.97
C ALA A 27 -23.73 11.35 9.20
N ALA A 28 -23.43 10.07 9.40
CA ALA A 28 -24.17 8.97 8.77
C ALA A 28 -25.64 8.93 9.21
N LEU A 29 -25.94 9.17 10.49
CA LEU A 29 -27.29 9.31 11.00
C LEU A 29 -27.97 10.59 10.49
N GLY A 30 -27.24 11.69 10.35
CA GLY A 30 -27.76 12.93 9.76
C GLY A 30 -28.19 12.73 8.29
N VAL A 31 -27.40 12.03 7.48
CA VAL A 31 -27.76 11.67 6.11
C VAL A 31 -28.98 10.76 6.06
N LEU A 32 -29.12 9.82 6.99
CA LEU A 32 -30.34 9.00 7.11
C LEU A 32 -31.55 9.89 7.38
N GLY A 33 -31.45 10.86 8.29
CA GLY A 33 -32.50 11.82 8.59
C GLY A 33 -32.93 12.62 7.34
N LEU A 34 -31.97 13.09 6.54
CA LEU A 34 -32.24 13.77 5.27
C LEU A 34 -32.92 12.87 4.24
N LEU A 35 -32.52 11.62 4.15
CA LEU A 35 -33.15 10.64 3.25
C LEU A 35 -34.60 10.34 3.67
N VAL A 36 -34.84 10.20 4.98
CA VAL A 36 -36.19 9.99 5.53
C VAL A 36 -37.05 11.23 5.27
N PHE A 37 -36.53 12.42 5.50
CA PHE A 37 -37.24 13.68 5.24
C PHE A 37 -37.57 13.84 3.74
N ALA A 38 -36.61 13.58 2.86
CA ALA A 38 -36.83 13.59 1.42
C ALA A 38 -37.89 12.58 0.97
N TRP A 39 -37.87 11.37 1.53
CA TRP A 39 -38.88 10.36 1.27
C TRP A 39 -40.26 10.76 1.77
N TRP A 40 -40.34 11.36 2.98
CA TRP A 40 -41.59 11.86 3.56
C TRP A 40 -42.19 12.99 2.74
N GLN A 41 -41.39 13.98 2.33
CA GLN A 41 -41.78 15.04 1.42
C GLN A 41 -42.35 14.49 0.09
N TRP A 42 -41.71 13.48 -0.48
CA TRP A 42 -42.15 12.84 -1.71
C TRP A 42 -43.42 11.99 -1.52
N ARG A 43 -43.68 11.50 -0.33
CA ARG A 43 -44.89 10.78 0.04
C ARG A 43 -46.10 11.75 0.18
N GLN A 44 -45.86 12.94 0.69
CA GLN A 44 -46.89 13.98 0.81
C GLN A 44 -47.21 14.69 -0.48
N ALA A 45 -46.27 14.76 -1.43
CA ALA A 45 -46.55 15.26 -2.78
C ALA A 45 -47.52 14.29 -3.47
N GLY A 46 -48.81 14.57 -3.30
CA GLY A 46 -49.93 13.73 -3.74
C GLY A 46 -49.88 13.40 -5.23
N ASP A 47 -50.54 12.32 -5.64
CA ASP A 47 -50.69 11.97 -7.04
C ASP A 47 -51.48 13.11 -7.76
N PRO A 48 -50.91 13.74 -8.81
CA PRO A 48 -51.61 14.80 -9.53
C PRO A 48 -52.82 14.19 -10.20
N ALA A 49 -53.97 14.64 -9.79
CA ALA A 49 -55.25 14.30 -10.44
C ALA A 49 -55.30 14.87 -11.85
N GLY A 50 -55.36 14.01 -12.88
CA GLY A 50 -55.50 14.42 -14.28
C GLY A 50 -55.29 13.28 -15.25
N SER A 51 -56.32 13.10 -16.08
CA SER A 51 -56.48 12.03 -17.05
C SER A 51 -55.85 12.38 -18.40
N ASN A 52 -54.71 11.82 -18.79
CA ASN A 52 -54.26 11.68 -20.19
C ASN A 52 -53.05 10.74 -20.24
N GLY A 53 -52.82 9.97 -21.30
CA GLY A 53 -51.82 8.91 -21.43
C GLY A 53 -50.35 9.29 -21.08
N VAL A 54 -49.99 10.58 -21.12
CA VAL A 54 -48.71 11.13 -20.65
C VAL A 54 -48.62 11.04 -19.12
N HIS A 55 -49.75 11.04 -18.41
CA HIS A 55 -49.82 10.89 -16.96
C HIS A 55 -49.49 9.46 -16.48
N ALA A 56 -49.90 8.42 -17.26
CA ALA A 56 -49.59 7.04 -16.89
C ALA A 56 -48.08 6.78 -16.84
N ILE A 57 -47.34 7.33 -17.80
CA ILE A 57 -45.85 7.26 -17.85
C ILE A 57 -45.22 8.09 -16.69
N ARG A 58 -45.82 9.24 -16.33
CA ARG A 58 -45.37 10.03 -15.18
C ARG A 58 -45.63 9.31 -13.86
N MET A 59 -46.83 8.73 -13.68
CA MET A 59 -47.18 7.94 -12.49
C MET A 59 -46.27 6.71 -12.32
N GLN A 60 -46.01 5.98 -13.40
CA GLN A 60 -45.08 4.84 -13.35
C GLN A 60 -43.64 5.26 -12.98
N ARG A 61 -43.16 6.39 -13.47
CA ARG A 61 -41.88 6.98 -13.09
C ARG A 61 -41.86 7.45 -11.64
N GLN A 62 -42.93 8.01 -11.13
CA GLN A 62 -43.06 8.47 -9.75
C GLN A 62 -43.15 7.29 -8.76
N LYS A 63 -43.89 6.23 -9.09
CA LYS A 63 -43.87 4.97 -8.32
C LYS A 63 -42.48 4.33 -8.30
N LEU A 64 -41.79 4.25 -9.42
CA LEU A 64 -40.41 3.74 -9.50
C LEU A 64 -39.43 4.56 -8.65
N ARG A 65 -39.59 5.88 -8.56
CA ARG A 65 -38.78 6.74 -7.71
C ARG A 65 -39.09 6.53 -6.23
N LYS A 66 -40.35 6.45 -5.83
CA LYS A 66 -40.75 6.17 -4.42
C LYS A 66 -40.21 4.83 -3.95
N HIS A 67 -40.27 3.77 -4.75
CA HIS A 67 -39.73 2.46 -4.38
C HIS A 67 -38.20 2.48 -4.39
N GLY A 68 -37.56 3.19 -5.32
CA GLY A 68 -36.11 3.29 -5.38
C GLY A 68 -35.49 3.95 -4.15
N THR A 69 -36.07 5.05 -3.68
CA THR A 69 -35.60 5.70 -2.43
C THR A 69 -35.84 4.85 -1.20
N ALA A 70 -36.98 4.15 -1.11
CA ALA A 70 -37.23 3.24 -0.01
C ALA A 70 -36.21 2.09 0.03
N ILE A 71 -35.88 1.50 -1.12
CA ILE A 71 -34.85 0.46 -1.24
C ILE A 71 -33.49 1.02 -0.79
N LEU A 72 -33.08 2.20 -1.27
CA LEU A 72 -31.83 2.84 -0.88
C LEU A 72 -31.76 3.04 0.63
N MET A 73 -32.83 3.55 1.26
CA MET A 73 -32.92 3.77 2.70
C MET A 73 -32.82 2.46 3.50
N VAL A 74 -33.57 1.42 3.11
CA VAL A 74 -33.52 0.12 3.79
C VAL A 74 -32.10 -0.43 3.79
N PHE A 75 -31.44 -0.45 2.66
CA PHE A 75 -30.07 -0.93 2.55
C PHE A 75 -29.07 -0.02 3.27
N TYR A 76 -29.31 1.28 3.32
CA TYR A 76 -28.51 2.22 4.11
C TYR A 76 -28.59 1.89 5.61
N VAL A 77 -29.81 1.67 6.13
CA VAL A 77 -30.01 1.27 7.54
C VAL A 77 -29.39 -0.08 7.84
N VAL A 78 -29.59 -1.09 6.97
CA VAL A 78 -28.96 -2.41 7.13
C VAL A 78 -27.44 -2.29 7.19
N SER A 79 -26.87 -1.40 6.37
CA SER A 79 -25.43 -1.14 6.39
C SER A 79 -24.95 -0.48 7.69
N LEU A 80 -25.68 0.53 8.18
CA LEU A 80 -25.35 1.17 9.47
C LEU A 80 -25.36 0.15 10.60
N VAL A 81 -26.39 -0.71 10.66
CA VAL A 81 -26.44 -1.80 11.64
C VAL A 81 -25.26 -2.75 11.48
N ASN A 82 -24.93 -3.13 10.24
CA ASN A 82 -23.79 -4.02 9.96
C ASN A 82 -22.44 -3.41 10.39
N VAL A 83 -22.21 -2.11 10.12
CA VAL A 83 -21.01 -1.40 10.58
C VAL A 83 -20.98 -1.33 12.11
N GLN A 84 -22.12 -1.04 12.73
CA GLN A 84 -22.23 -0.99 14.20
C GLN A 84 -21.92 -2.36 14.83
N LEU A 85 -22.47 -3.44 14.26
CA LEU A 85 -22.17 -4.80 14.72
C LEU A 85 -20.70 -5.17 14.52
N TYR A 86 -20.08 -4.65 13.47
CA TYR A 86 -18.63 -4.84 13.25
C TYR A 86 -17.80 -4.17 14.33
N GLU A 87 -18.13 -2.95 14.71
CA GLU A 87 -17.40 -2.18 15.72
C GLU A 87 -17.67 -2.63 17.15
N LEU A 88 -18.89 -3.14 17.42
CA LEU A 88 -19.26 -3.70 18.73
C LEU A 88 -18.67 -5.09 18.99
N GLN A 89 -17.97 -5.66 18.00
CA GLN A 89 -17.30 -6.95 18.18
C GLN A 89 -16.29 -6.84 19.32
N ARG A 90 -16.39 -7.71 20.32
CA ARG A 90 -15.41 -7.77 21.40
C ARG A 90 -14.05 -8.12 20.85
N ASP A 91 -13.09 -7.27 21.12
CA ASP A 91 -11.69 -7.58 20.90
C ASP A 91 -11.17 -8.39 22.09
N PRO A 92 -10.84 -9.67 21.93
CA PRO A 92 -10.29 -10.46 23.01
C PRO A 92 -8.90 -10.00 23.47
N PHE A 93 -8.27 -9.10 22.68
CA PHE A 93 -7.00 -8.47 23.00
C PHE A 93 -7.16 -7.00 23.46
N ALA A 94 -8.34 -6.59 23.95
CA ALA A 94 -8.60 -5.21 24.38
C ALA A 94 -7.62 -4.72 25.47
N LYS A 95 -7.09 -5.61 26.30
CA LYS A 95 -6.02 -5.30 27.27
C LYS A 95 -4.70 -4.84 26.65
N LEU A 96 -4.52 -5.05 25.34
CA LEU A 96 -3.35 -4.54 24.61
C LEU A 96 -3.24 -3.01 24.65
N GLU A 97 -4.35 -2.31 24.66
CA GLU A 97 -4.38 -0.84 24.72
C GLU A 97 -3.88 -0.34 26.09
N GLU A 98 -4.17 -1.09 27.17
CA GLU A 98 -3.68 -0.79 28.52
C GLU A 98 -2.18 -1.04 28.70
N THR A 99 -1.59 -1.92 27.87
CA THR A 99 -0.16 -2.33 27.95
C THR A 99 0.75 -1.67 26.92
N GLY A 100 0.35 -0.53 26.37
CA GLY A 100 1.15 0.18 25.36
C GLY A 100 1.18 -0.50 23.99
N GLY A 101 0.16 -1.32 23.69
CA GLY A 101 -0.03 -1.91 22.35
C GLY A 101 0.72 -3.22 22.10
N VAL A 102 1.48 -3.74 23.06
CA VAL A 102 2.24 -5.00 22.96
C VAL A 102 1.95 -5.89 24.15
N MET A 103 1.60 -7.17 23.89
CA MET A 103 1.32 -8.15 24.94
C MET A 103 1.94 -9.50 24.57
N THR A 104 2.71 -10.10 25.49
CA THR A 104 3.14 -11.50 25.33
C THR A 104 2.03 -12.41 25.86
N THR A 105 1.54 -13.31 25.02
CA THR A 105 0.47 -14.23 25.39
C THR A 105 0.58 -15.55 24.62
N THR A 106 -0.18 -16.54 25.10
CA THR A 106 -0.33 -17.83 24.40
C THR A 106 -1.69 -17.88 23.72
N ALA A 107 -1.72 -18.14 22.43
CA ALA A 107 -2.94 -18.36 21.67
C ALA A 107 -3.03 -19.84 21.21
N THR A 108 -4.24 -20.40 21.24
CA THR A 108 -4.52 -21.70 20.63
C THR A 108 -5.53 -21.49 19.51
N GLY A 109 -5.26 -22.06 18.35
CA GLY A 109 -6.13 -21.88 17.20
C GLY A 109 -5.81 -22.81 16.05
N THR A 110 -6.61 -22.71 14.99
CA THR A 110 -6.51 -23.53 13.79
C THR A 110 -5.91 -22.72 12.65
N VAL A 111 -4.92 -23.28 11.94
CA VAL A 111 -4.32 -22.66 10.77
C VAL A 111 -5.34 -22.58 9.63
N LEU A 112 -5.52 -21.39 9.07
CA LEU A 112 -6.36 -21.18 7.89
C LEU A 112 -5.54 -21.13 6.61
N ASN A 113 -4.36 -20.57 6.69
CA ASN A 113 -3.40 -20.46 5.59
C ASN A 113 -1.98 -20.33 6.13
N SER A 114 -1.01 -20.83 5.38
CA SER A 114 0.41 -20.76 5.70
C SER A 114 1.23 -20.54 4.44
N SER A 115 2.29 -19.76 4.52
CA SER A 115 3.23 -19.52 3.41
C SER A 115 4.57 -19.02 3.96
N ILE A 116 5.65 -19.35 3.29
CA ILE A 116 6.95 -18.74 3.52
C ILE A 116 6.95 -17.37 2.84
N ARG A 117 7.51 -16.37 3.49
CA ARG A 117 7.64 -15.01 2.99
C ARG A 117 9.05 -14.50 3.21
N THR A 118 9.53 -13.69 2.31
CA THR A 118 10.80 -12.99 2.46
C THR A 118 10.55 -11.64 3.11
N SER A 119 11.29 -11.33 4.16
CA SER A 119 11.30 -10.01 4.81
C SER A 119 11.91 -8.98 3.88
N GLY A 120 11.70 -7.69 4.17
CA GLY A 120 12.42 -6.61 3.50
C GLY A 120 13.94 -6.68 3.70
N SER A 121 14.41 -7.40 4.71
CA SER A 121 15.82 -7.71 4.97
C SER A 121 16.34 -8.98 4.28
N GLY A 122 15.58 -9.58 3.38
CA GLY A 122 15.98 -10.82 2.70
C GLY A 122 15.75 -12.09 3.53
N ASP A 123 15.47 -11.99 4.84
CA ASP A 123 15.25 -13.13 5.70
C ASP A 123 13.90 -13.80 5.39
N GLU A 124 13.90 -15.10 5.27
CA GLU A 124 12.67 -15.89 5.15
C GLU A 124 12.00 -16.04 6.51
N TYR A 125 10.69 -15.96 6.53
CA TYR A 125 9.87 -16.21 7.72
C TYR A 125 8.59 -16.92 7.36
N LEU A 126 8.10 -17.74 8.29
CA LEU A 126 6.80 -18.40 8.16
C LEU A 126 5.68 -17.44 8.54
N GLN A 127 4.77 -17.22 7.60
CA GLN A 127 3.57 -16.42 7.82
C GLN A 127 2.34 -17.32 7.82
N MET A 128 1.56 -17.26 8.90
CA MET A 128 0.33 -18.03 9.04
C MET A 128 -0.84 -17.13 9.40
N THR A 129 -2.03 -17.46 8.88
CA THR A 129 -3.28 -16.90 9.38
C THR A 129 -3.95 -17.95 10.27
N VAL A 130 -4.14 -17.61 11.53
CA VAL A 130 -4.69 -18.53 12.54
C VAL A 130 -6.05 -18.04 13.03
N TRP A 131 -7.03 -18.92 13.04
CA TRP A 131 -8.31 -18.69 13.70
C TRP A 131 -8.18 -19.03 15.19
N VAL A 132 -8.27 -18.01 16.02
CA VAL A 132 -8.06 -18.15 17.47
C VAL A 132 -9.30 -18.73 18.15
N GLN A 133 -9.07 -19.77 18.96
CA GLN A 133 -10.08 -20.44 19.75
C GLN A 133 -9.91 -20.15 21.25
N ARG A 134 -8.68 -19.96 21.73
CA ARG A 134 -8.35 -19.65 23.13
C ARG A 134 -7.19 -18.67 23.21
N ILE A 135 -7.22 -17.80 24.22
CA ILE A 135 -6.14 -16.88 24.58
C ILE A 135 -5.81 -17.10 26.04
N GLY A 136 -4.57 -17.50 26.35
CA GLY A 136 -4.21 -17.99 27.67
C GLY A 136 -5.07 -19.18 28.06
N GLU A 137 -5.67 -19.12 29.23
CA GLU A 137 -6.61 -20.14 29.74
C GLU A 137 -8.07 -19.86 29.34
N GLN A 138 -8.37 -18.68 28.83
CA GLN A 138 -9.74 -18.26 28.48
C GLN A 138 -10.12 -18.68 27.05
N GLY A 139 -11.26 -19.39 26.96
CA GLY A 139 -11.89 -19.66 25.67
C GLY A 139 -12.44 -18.37 25.06
N VAL A 140 -12.21 -18.17 23.74
CA VAL A 140 -12.83 -17.09 22.98
C VAL A 140 -14.27 -17.49 22.70
N SER A 141 -15.21 -17.16 23.64
CA SER A 141 -16.64 -17.38 23.45
C SER A 141 -17.13 -16.49 22.32
N ARG A 142 -17.77 -17.11 21.33
CA ARG A 142 -18.29 -16.42 20.15
C ARG A 142 -19.83 -16.45 20.15
N ARG A 143 -20.44 -15.28 20.04
CA ARG A 143 -21.85 -15.16 19.71
C ARG A 143 -22.07 -15.47 18.22
N TRP A 144 -23.24 -15.95 17.85
CA TRP A 144 -23.56 -16.36 16.46
C TRP A 144 -23.36 -15.24 15.41
N TYR A 145 -23.44 -13.97 15.82
CA TYR A 145 -23.26 -12.80 14.99
C TYR A 145 -21.83 -12.23 15.00
N GLU A 146 -20.96 -12.70 15.90
CA GLU A 146 -19.57 -12.28 16.00
C GLU A 146 -18.71 -12.96 14.95
N ARG A 147 -17.73 -12.22 14.43
CA ARG A 147 -16.79 -12.74 13.44
C ARG A 147 -15.69 -13.55 14.14
N PRO A 148 -15.09 -14.53 13.41
CA PRO A 148 -13.95 -15.25 13.96
C PRO A 148 -12.76 -14.31 14.15
N VAL A 149 -12.12 -14.36 15.30
CA VAL A 149 -10.88 -13.66 15.57
C VAL A 149 -9.76 -14.34 14.81
N ARG A 150 -9.05 -13.56 13.97
CA ARG A 150 -7.94 -14.04 13.18
C ARG A 150 -6.68 -13.29 13.56
N LEU A 151 -5.60 -14.06 13.76
CA LEU A 151 -4.26 -13.54 13.96
C LEU A 151 -3.41 -13.79 12.70
N LEU A 152 -2.60 -12.80 12.35
CA LEU A 152 -1.48 -13.01 11.46
C LEU A 152 -0.26 -13.35 12.31
N VAL A 153 0.19 -14.58 12.22
CA VAL A 153 1.36 -15.07 12.97
C VAL A 153 2.57 -15.04 12.06
N LYS A 154 3.66 -14.48 12.54
CA LYS A 154 4.97 -14.46 11.90
C LYS A 154 5.95 -15.20 12.79
N GLN A 155 6.65 -16.17 12.24
CA GLN A 155 7.75 -16.87 12.90
C GLN A 155 9.02 -16.62 12.09
N TYR A 156 9.98 -16.02 12.73
CA TYR A 156 11.33 -15.84 12.20
C TYR A 156 12.20 -17.01 12.68
N PRO A 157 13.13 -17.52 11.86
CA PRO A 157 14.09 -18.51 12.31
C PRO A 157 14.96 -17.94 13.43
N ASP A 158 15.35 -18.78 14.40
CA ASP A 158 16.30 -18.38 15.42
C ASP A 158 17.67 -18.10 14.78
N ARG A 159 18.41 -17.11 15.32
CA ARG A 159 19.74 -16.78 14.82
C ARG A 159 20.68 -18.01 14.97
N GLY A 160 21.01 -18.63 13.86
CA GLY A 160 21.91 -19.80 13.81
C GLY A 160 21.23 -21.11 13.44
N THR A 161 19.91 -21.16 13.20
CA THR A 161 19.21 -22.29 12.58
C THR A 161 19.21 -22.16 11.08
N ASP A 162 19.49 -23.27 10.38
CA ASP A 162 19.41 -23.33 8.90
C ASP A 162 17.98 -23.03 8.44
N PHE A 163 17.82 -22.17 7.44
CA PHE A 163 16.51 -21.79 6.84
C PHE A 163 15.77 -23.00 6.23
N SER A 164 16.44 -24.14 6.05
CA SER A 164 15.88 -25.38 5.50
C SER A 164 14.75 -26.02 6.32
N ASP A 165 14.58 -25.62 7.58
CA ASP A 165 13.59 -26.22 8.50
C ASP A 165 12.22 -25.50 8.51
N LEU A 166 12.07 -24.37 7.80
CA LEU A 166 10.79 -23.68 7.71
C LEU A 166 9.89 -24.33 6.67
N THR A 167 8.97 -25.19 7.12
CA THR A 167 7.97 -25.80 6.26
C THR A 167 6.59 -25.16 6.47
N PRO A 168 5.83 -24.90 5.39
CA PRO A 168 4.46 -24.40 5.54
C PRO A 168 3.58 -25.40 6.28
N VAL A 169 2.82 -24.91 7.26
CA VAL A 169 1.92 -25.73 8.08
C VAL A 169 0.60 -25.95 7.35
N SER A 170 0.14 -27.20 7.28
CA SER A 170 -1.12 -27.53 6.61
C SER A 170 -2.34 -26.83 7.23
N PRO A 171 -3.25 -26.26 6.42
CA PRO A 171 -4.50 -25.68 6.90
C PRO A 171 -5.34 -26.72 7.64
N GLY A 172 -5.95 -26.30 8.76
CA GLY A 172 -6.69 -27.22 9.65
C GLY A 172 -5.88 -27.73 10.84
N THR A 173 -4.56 -27.62 10.83
CA THR A 173 -3.68 -27.97 11.94
C THR A 173 -3.98 -27.10 13.16
N GLN A 174 -4.09 -27.70 14.32
CA GLN A 174 -4.26 -26.98 15.58
C GLN A 174 -2.91 -26.66 16.21
N LEU A 175 -2.70 -25.39 16.49
CA LEU A 175 -1.46 -24.86 17.05
C LEU A 175 -1.67 -24.25 18.42
N ARG A 176 -0.64 -24.35 19.27
CA ARG A 176 -0.43 -23.53 20.46
C ARG A 176 0.77 -22.64 20.19
N ILE A 177 0.56 -21.32 20.20
CA ILE A 177 1.55 -20.34 19.81
C ILE A 177 1.77 -19.40 20.98
N THR A 178 3.00 -19.22 21.41
CA THR A 178 3.38 -18.20 22.41
C THR A 178 4.20 -17.13 21.71
N GLY A 179 3.89 -15.87 21.95
CA GLY A 179 4.59 -14.77 21.32
C GLY A 179 4.02 -13.39 21.66
N LYS A 180 4.58 -12.37 21.02
CA LYS A 180 4.17 -10.97 21.18
C LYS A 180 3.04 -10.66 20.22
N VAL A 181 1.89 -10.25 20.74
CA VAL A 181 0.77 -9.74 19.95
C VAL A 181 0.82 -8.22 19.91
N GLU A 182 0.71 -7.67 18.72
CA GLU A 182 0.77 -6.22 18.47
C GLU A 182 -0.41 -5.77 17.61
N LEU A 183 -0.76 -4.49 17.75
CA LEU A 183 -1.60 -3.80 16.77
C LEU A 183 -0.82 -3.64 15.46
N PRO A 184 -1.42 -3.97 14.31
CA PRO A 184 -0.79 -3.66 13.04
C PRO A 184 -0.57 -2.15 12.93
N THR A 185 0.56 -1.75 12.37
CA THR A 185 0.84 -0.33 12.14
C THR A 185 -0.14 0.25 11.14
N GLY A 186 -0.77 1.38 11.49
CA GLY A 186 -1.61 2.16 10.60
C GLY A 186 -0.77 2.86 9.52
N ARG A 187 -1.41 3.78 8.81
CA ARG A 187 -0.71 4.59 7.81
C ARG A 187 0.31 5.48 8.50
N ARG A 188 1.59 5.33 8.16
CA ARG A 188 2.68 6.07 8.77
C ARG A 188 3.09 7.33 8.00
N ASN A 189 2.88 7.34 6.68
CA ASN A 189 3.17 8.48 5.81
C ASN A 189 1.94 8.95 5.05
N PRO A 190 1.81 10.25 4.75
CA PRO A 190 0.65 10.82 4.04
C PRO A 190 0.40 10.11 2.71
N ASN A 191 -0.87 9.77 2.47
CA ASN A 191 -1.37 9.12 1.26
C ASN A 191 -0.75 7.75 0.93
N CYS A 192 0.15 7.22 1.77
CA CYS A 192 0.78 5.90 1.60
C CYS A 192 -0.15 4.74 1.99
N PHE A 193 0.37 3.54 1.84
CA PHE A 193 -0.35 2.31 2.13
C PHE A 193 -0.68 2.18 3.63
N ASP A 194 -1.90 1.80 3.92
CA ASP A 194 -2.40 1.57 5.28
C ASP A 194 -2.46 0.06 5.54
N TYR A 195 -1.45 -0.46 6.23
CA TYR A 195 -1.35 -1.89 6.50
C TYR A 195 -2.42 -2.38 7.47
N GLN A 196 -2.78 -1.59 8.47
CA GLN A 196 -3.85 -1.92 9.42
C GLN A 196 -5.20 -2.04 8.71
N LEU A 197 -5.53 -1.05 7.87
CA LEU A 197 -6.76 -1.09 7.09
C LEU A 197 -6.77 -2.29 6.13
N TYR A 198 -5.66 -2.57 5.46
CA TYR A 198 -5.52 -3.74 4.59
C TYR A 198 -5.82 -5.04 5.35
N LEU A 199 -5.23 -5.24 6.53
CA LEU A 199 -5.48 -6.44 7.35
C LEU A 199 -6.94 -6.53 7.78
N LYS A 200 -7.57 -5.41 8.18
CA LYS A 200 -9.01 -5.36 8.48
C LYS A 200 -9.87 -5.78 7.29
N THR A 201 -9.47 -5.45 6.05
CA THR A 201 -10.23 -5.88 4.86
C THR A 201 -10.23 -7.39 4.68
N ILE A 202 -9.19 -8.08 5.09
CA ILE A 202 -9.09 -9.56 5.04
C ILE A 202 -9.54 -10.23 6.35
N GLY A 203 -10.01 -9.42 7.31
CA GLY A 203 -10.56 -9.89 8.58
C GLY A 203 -9.51 -10.28 9.62
N ILE A 204 -8.31 -9.70 9.53
CA ILE A 204 -7.21 -9.82 10.50
C ILE A 204 -7.13 -8.51 11.28
N GLU A 205 -7.13 -8.58 12.60
CA GLU A 205 -7.10 -7.39 13.46
C GLU A 205 -5.80 -7.26 14.23
N ARG A 206 -5.05 -8.34 14.40
CA ARG A 206 -3.81 -8.38 15.21
C ARG A 206 -2.71 -9.14 14.48
N VAL A 207 -1.47 -8.78 14.78
CA VAL A 207 -0.26 -9.47 14.32
C VAL A 207 0.43 -10.07 15.54
N MET A 208 0.89 -11.30 15.43
CA MET A 208 1.65 -11.99 16.47
C MET A 208 3.01 -12.39 15.95
N THR A 209 4.08 -11.98 16.61
CA THR A 209 5.41 -12.52 16.37
C THR A 209 5.60 -13.71 17.30
N ALA A 210 5.65 -14.91 16.73
CA ALA A 210 5.77 -16.14 17.48
C ALA A 210 7.20 -16.30 18.02
N GLN A 211 7.28 -16.72 19.28
CA GLN A 211 8.51 -17.17 19.93
C GLN A 211 8.58 -18.69 19.94
N THR A 212 7.47 -19.35 20.21
CA THR A 212 7.36 -20.81 20.16
C THR A 212 6.05 -21.23 19.52
N ILE A 213 6.11 -22.28 18.69
CA ILE A 213 4.95 -22.91 18.06
C ILE A 213 4.98 -24.39 18.40
N HIS A 214 3.88 -24.89 18.93
CA HIS A 214 3.67 -26.31 19.20
C HIS A 214 2.46 -26.82 18.42
N ILE A 215 2.64 -27.84 17.62
CA ILE A 215 1.56 -28.54 16.93
C ILE A 215 0.84 -29.41 17.97
N LYS A 216 -0.46 -29.18 18.14
CA LYS A 216 -1.32 -29.99 19.02
C LYS A 216 -1.91 -31.17 18.29
N GLU A 217 -2.37 -30.94 17.07
CA GLU A 217 -3.07 -31.93 16.28
C GLU A 217 -2.86 -31.58 14.80
N GLU A 218 -2.39 -32.52 14.03
CA GLU A 218 -2.23 -32.39 12.59
C GLU A 218 -3.57 -32.35 11.87
N SER A 219 -3.61 -31.71 10.71
CA SER A 219 -4.85 -31.59 9.96
C SER A 219 -5.22 -32.88 9.23
N HIS A 220 -6.36 -33.43 9.56
CA HIS A 220 -7.05 -34.47 8.77
C HIS A 220 -8.18 -33.87 7.90
N SER A 221 -8.19 -32.56 7.68
CA SER A 221 -9.21 -31.88 6.88
C SER A 221 -8.97 -32.05 5.37
N LEU A 222 -10.05 -32.03 4.60
CA LEU A 222 -9.95 -31.99 3.12
C LEU A 222 -9.09 -30.82 2.62
N GLN A 223 -9.14 -29.68 3.33
CA GLN A 223 -8.34 -28.51 2.99
C GLN A 223 -6.85 -28.75 3.23
N GLY A 224 -6.48 -29.42 4.33
CA GLY A 224 -5.09 -29.80 4.61
C GLY A 224 -4.55 -30.79 3.58
N TRP A 225 -5.36 -31.81 3.23
CA TRP A 225 -5.00 -32.77 2.19
C TRP A 225 -4.78 -32.08 0.83
N LEU A 226 -5.71 -31.24 0.37
CA LEU A 226 -5.56 -30.50 -0.88
C LEU A 226 -4.33 -29.57 -0.86
N PHE A 227 -3.99 -29.00 0.29
CA PHE A 227 -2.79 -28.18 0.44
C PHE A 227 -1.52 -29.01 0.25
N GLN A 228 -1.44 -30.19 0.86
CA GLN A 228 -0.31 -31.10 0.69
C GLN A 228 -0.17 -31.54 -0.77
N GLN A 229 -1.28 -31.92 -1.42
CA GLN A 229 -1.29 -32.30 -2.84
C GLN A 229 -0.84 -31.14 -3.74
N LYS A 230 -1.23 -29.90 -3.42
CA LYS A 230 -0.77 -28.69 -4.12
C LYS A 230 0.76 -28.54 -4.03
N GLU A 231 1.33 -28.67 -2.84
CA GLU A 231 2.79 -28.52 -2.65
C GLU A 231 3.56 -29.65 -3.34
N GLN A 232 3.07 -30.89 -3.30
CA GLN A 232 3.66 -32.01 -4.02
C GLN A 232 3.65 -31.79 -5.54
N TYR A 233 2.51 -31.34 -6.09
CA TYR A 233 2.41 -30.98 -7.51
C TYR A 233 3.40 -29.88 -7.91
N LEU A 234 3.52 -28.82 -7.12
CA LEU A 234 4.45 -27.73 -7.39
C LEU A 234 5.91 -28.19 -7.32
N HIS A 235 6.23 -29.10 -6.40
CA HIS A 235 7.56 -29.74 -6.34
C HIS A 235 7.85 -30.57 -7.59
N GLN A 236 6.89 -31.39 -8.08
CA GLN A 236 7.04 -32.11 -9.34
C GLN A 236 7.20 -31.12 -10.52
N LEU A 237 6.46 -30.02 -10.54
CA LEU A 237 6.55 -29.03 -11.59
C LEU A 237 7.91 -28.35 -11.62
N LYS A 238 8.54 -28.09 -10.46
CA LYS A 238 9.92 -27.61 -10.39
C LYS A 238 10.91 -28.56 -11.10
N GLY A 239 10.72 -29.86 -10.93
CA GLY A 239 11.58 -30.87 -11.59
C GLY A 239 11.37 -31.00 -13.10
N THR A 240 10.16 -30.68 -13.61
CA THR A 240 9.82 -30.89 -15.04
C THR A 240 9.79 -29.60 -15.88
N ALA A 241 9.46 -28.46 -15.28
CA ALA A 241 9.33 -27.15 -15.93
C ALA A 241 10.35 -26.10 -15.45
N GLY A 242 11.16 -26.44 -14.42
CA GLY A 242 12.10 -25.48 -13.83
C GLY A 242 11.48 -24.55 -12.77
N GLU A 243 12.35 -23.88 -12.01
CA GLU A 243 11.94 -23.05 -10.85
C GLU A 243 11.12 -21.82 -11.26
N SER A 244 11.55 -21.11 -12.30
CA SER A 244 10.88 -19.90 -12.75
C SER A 244 9.45 -20.18 -13.24
N ALA A 245 9.26 -21.23 -14.05
CA ALA A 245 7.95 -21.64 -14.54
C ALA A 245 7.05 -22.16 -13.41
N ALA A 246 7.59 -22.92 -12.46
CA ALA A 246 6.84 -23.39 -11.29
C ALA A 246 6.40 -22.22 -10.40
N GLY A 247 7.27 -21.24 -10.16
CA GLY A 247 6.94 -20.01 -9.42
C GLY A 247 5.84 -19.19 -10.10
N LEU A 248 5.91 -19.03 -11.42
CA LEU A 248 4.86 -18.39 -12.21
C LEU A 248 3.52 -19.15 -12.12
N MET A 249 3.56 -20.47 -12.26
CA MET A 249 2.36 -21.31 -12.16
C MET A 249 1.77 -21.31 -10.76
N ARG A 250 2.59 -21.24 -9.69
CA ARG A 250 2.13 -21.03 -8.32
C ARG A 250 1.32 -19.73 -8.22
N GLY A 251 1.83 -18.64 -8.84
CA GLY A 251 1.11 -17.36 -8.93
C GLY A 251 -0.20 -17.45 -9.73
N ILE A 252 -0.15 -18.03 -10.92
CA ILE A 252 -1.27 -18.13 -11.86
C ILE A 252 -2.38 -19.03 -11.31
N LEU A 253 -2.05 -20.24 -10.81
CA LEU A 253 -3.06 -21.23 -10.39
C LEU A 253 -3.57 -20.99 -8.97
N PHE A 254 -2.69 -20.61 -8.04
CA PHE A 254 -3.02 -20.56 -6.61
C PHE A 254 -2.96 -19.14 -6.02
N GLY A 255 -2.41 -18.17 -6.75
CA GLY A 255 -2.35 -16.75 -6.33
C GLY A 255 -1.21 -16.42 -5.38
N GLU A 256 -0.24 -17.32 -5.22
CA GLU A 256 0.94 -17.16 -4.36
C GLU A 256 2.12 -16.64 -5.20
N LYS A 257 2.65 -15.47 -4.86
CA LYS A 257 3.66 -14.75 -5.66
C LYS A 257 5.06 -14.81 -5.05
N THR A 258 5.24 -15.57 -4.01
CA THR A 258 6.47 -15.57 -3.19
C THR A 258 7.70 -16.08 -3.92
N GLU A 259 7.53 -16.95 -4.90
CA GLU A 259 8.60 -17.54 -5.70
C GLU A 259 8.79 -16.86 -7.07
N ILE A 260 8.10 -15.76 -7.33
CA ILE A 260 8.28 -14.95 -8.54
C ILE A 260 9.35 -13.90 -8.27
N GLU A 261 10.36 -13.82 -9.14
CA GLU A 261 11.38 -12.78 -9.08
C GLU A 261 10.77 -11.38 -9.03
N GLU A 262 11.34 -10.49 -8.19
CA GLU A 262 10.80 -9.15 -7.96
C GLU A 262 10.76 -8.33 -9.27
N ASP A 263 11.80 -8.44 -10.11
CA ASP A 263 11.87 -7.75 -11.41
C ASP A 263 10.77 -8.23 -12.37
N THR A 264 10.57 -9.54 -12.47
CA THR A 264 9.48 -10.12 -13.26
C THR A 264 8.11 -9.64 -12.77
N LEU A 265 7.89 -9.63 -11.45
CA LEU A 265 6.64 -9.14 -10.86
C LEU A 265 6.41 -7.64 -11.16
N GLU A 266 7.48 -6.83 -11.11
CA GLU A 266 7.42 -5.40 -11.42
C GLU A 266 7.09 -5.15 -12.90
N GLU A 267 7.68 -5.91 -13.83
CA GLU A 267 7.35 -5.81 -15.25
C GLU A 267 5.88 -6.12 -15.53
N PHE A 268 5.34 -7.19 -14.92
CA PHE A 268 3.90 -7.49 -15.01
C PHE A 268 3.02 -6.39 -14.42
N GLN A 269 3.45 -5.76 -13.33
CA GLN A 269 2.73 -4.64 -12.74
C GLN A 269 2.73 -3.43 -13.68
N ARG A 270 3.89 -3.04 -14.21
CA ARG A 270 4.05 -1.89 -15.11
C ARG A 270 3.28 -2.04 -16.42
N ASN A 271 3.21 -3.23 -16.97
CA ASN A 271 2.42 -3.52 -18.17
C ASN A 271 0.91 -3.62 -17.90
N GLY A 272 0.47 -3.62 -16.63
CA GLY A 272 -0.93 -3.81 -16.26
C GLY A 272 -1.42 -5.25 -16.45
N THR A 273 -0.51 -6.22 -16.51
CA THR A 273 -0.79 -7.65 -16.70
C THR A 273 -0.68 -8.45 -15.40
N ALA A 274 -0.29 -7.82 -14.29
CA ALA A 274 -0.13 -8.45 -12.96
C ALA A 274 -1.39 -9.17 -12.44
N HIS A 275 -2.56 -8.86 -12.99
CA HIS A 275 -3.82 -9.53 -12.67
C HIS A 275 -3.84 -11.00 -13.09
N ILE A 276 -2.94 -11.44 -13.96
CA ILE A 276 -2.77 -12.84 -14.38
C ILE A 276 -1.96 -13.62 -13.34
N LEU A 277 -1.00 -12.97 -12.67
CA LEU A 277 -0.24 -13.56 -11.57
C LEU A 277 -1.03 -13.62 -10.24
N ALA A 278 -2.29 -13.31 -10.28
CA ALA A 278 -3.23 -13.48 -9.18
C ALA A 278 -4.46 -14.20 -9.68
N VAL A 279 -4.97 -15.15 -8.92
CA VAL A 279 -6.17 -15.86 -9.35
C VAL A 279 -7.32 -14.89 -9.53
N SER A 280 -7.78 -14.77 -10.75
CA SER A 280 -8.76 -13.75 -11.18
C SER A 280 -10.05 -14.38 -11.71
N GLY A 281 -11.05 -13.53 -11.96
CA GLY A 281 -12.28 -13.97 -12.61
C GLY A 281 -12.06 -14.55 -14.03
N LEU A 282 -10.96 -14.19 -14.68
CA LEU A 282 -10.56 -14.77 -15.97
C LEU A 282 -10.26 -16.26 -15.85
N HIS A 283 -9.49 -16.68 -14.84
CA HIS A 283 -9.15 -18.10 -14.59
C HIS A 283 -10.40 -18.93 -14.39
N ILE A 284 -11.34 -18.42 -13.59
CA ILE A 284 -12.64 -19.04 -13.37
C ILE A 284 -13.46 -19.12 -14.66
N GLY A 285 -13.40 -18.07 -15.49
CA GLY A 285 -14.04 -18.03 -16.80
C GLY A 285 -13.43 -19.05 -17.79
N ILE A 286 -12.11 -19.20 -17.81
CA ILE A 286 -11.41 -20.19 -18.62
C ILE A 286 -11.81 -21.60 -18.19
N LEU A 287 -11.74 -21.88 -16.88
CA LEU A 287 -12.13 -23.17 -16.31
C LEU A 287 -13.58 -23.53 -16.67
N TYR A 288 -14.51 -22.57 -16.48
CA TYR A 288 -15.90 -22.74 -16.89
C TYR A 288 -16.04 -23.02 -18.39
N GLY A 289 -15.27 -22.33 -19.24
CA GLY A 289 -15.26 -22.53 -20.68
C GLY A 289 -14.78 -23.92 -21.08
N VAL A 290 -13.71 -24.42 -20.45
CA VAL A 290 -13.17 -25.77 -20.66
C VAL A 290 -14.18 -26.83 -20.25
N LEU A 291 -14.75 -26.71 -19.03
CA LEU A 291 -15.79 -27.61 -18.55
C LEU A 291 -17.00 -27.62 -19.50
N GLY A 292 -17.36 -26.46 -20.05
CA GLY A 292 -18.44 -26.35 -21.01
C GLY A 292 -18.18 -26.97 -22.38
N LYS A 293 -16.90 -27.11 -22.78
CA LYS A 293 -16.48 -27.79 -24.02
C LYS A 293 -16.37 -29.29 -23.81
N LEU A 294 -15.86 -29.72 -22.67
CA LEU A 294 -15.72 -31.16 -22.33
C LEU A 294 -17.07 -31.83 -22.07
N TRP A 295 -18.07 -31.06 -21.61
CA TRP A 295 -19.39 -31.60 -21.33
C TRP A 295 -20.18 -31.87 -22.62
N ARG A 296 -20.39 -33.13 -22.94
CA ARG A 296 -21.11 -33.58 -24.12
C ARG A 296 -22.64 -33.72 -23.94
N GLY A 297 -23.09 -33.65 -22.66
CA GLY A 297 -24.53 -33.81 -22.34
C GLY A 297 -25.32 -32.50 -22.36
N LYS A 298 -26.61 -32.58 -22.09
CA LYS A 298 -27.49 -31.39 -21.91
C LYS A 298 -27.02 -30.59 -20.69
N LYS A 299 -26.89 -29.26 -20.82
CA LYS A 299 -26.48 -28.33 -19.76
C LYS A 299 -27.63 -28.03 -18.79
N GLY A 300 -28.17 -29.07 -18.12
CA GLY A 300 -29.20 -29.03 -17.10
C GLY A 300 -28.63 -29.00 -15.67
N TRP A 301 -29.45 -29.49 -14.71
CA TRP A 301 -29.10 -29.54 -13.29
C TRP A 301 -27.84 -30.33 -12.98
N LEU A 302 -27.56 -31.44 -13.68
CA LEU A 302 -26.35 -32.25 -13.50
C LEU A 302 -25.09 -31.42 -13.83
N TYR A 303 -25.11 -30.70 -14.96
CA TYR A 303 -24.03 -29.80 -15.35
C TYR A 303 -23.88 -28.65 -14.34
N PHE A 304 -24.99 -28.10 -13.85
CA PHE A 304 -24.99 -27.05 -12.81
C PHE A 304 -24.24 -27.53 -11.55
N TRP A 305 -24.59 -28.69 -11.03
CA TRP A 305 -23.96 -29.19 -9.81
C TRP A 305 -22.50 -29.58 -10.04
N MET A 306 -22.18 -30.23 -11.14
CA MET A 306 -20.81 -30.57 -11.49
C MET A 306 -19.91 -29.33 -11.53
N VAL A 307 -20.30 -28.29 -12.26
CA VAL A 307 -19.52 -27.03 -12.31
C VAL A 307 -19.44 -26.37 -10.95
N THR A 308 -20.53 -26.36 -10.19
CA THR A 308 -20.56 -25.77 -8.84
C THR A 308 -19.55 -26.47 -7.90
N ILE A 309 -19.50 -27.79 -7.91
CA ILE A 309 -18.56 -28.59 -7.10
C ILE A 309 -17.11 -28.30 -7.51
N VAL A 310 -16.81 -28.27 -8.81
CA VAL A 310 -15.46 -27.96 -9.30
C VAL A 310 -15.06 -26.54 -8.90
N LEU A 311 -15.95 -25.55 -8.98
CA LEU A 311 -15.65 -24.18 -8.60
C LEU A 311 -15.45 -24.03 -7.07
N ILE A 312 -16.18 -24.79 -6.26
CA ILE A 312 -15.97 -24.85 -4.82
C ILE A 312 -14.59 -25.45 -4.52
N GLY A 313 -14.25 -26.61 -5.13
CA GLY A 313 -12.94 -27.25 -4.98
C GLY A 313 -11.79 -26.34 -5.38
N TYR A 314 -11.91 -25.63 -6.50
CA TYR A 314 -10.91 -24.65 -6.91
C TYR A 314 -10.84 -23.45 -5.95
N SER A 315 -11.96 -23.05 -5.34
CA SER A 315 -11.96 -21.98 -4.34
C SER A 315 -11.19 -22.39 -3.07
N PHE A 316 -11.21 -23.66 -2.69
CA PHE A 316 -10.35 -24.20 -1.63
C PHE A 316 -8.86 -24.10 -1.99
N LEU A 317 -8.47 -24.52 -3.19
CA LEU A 317 -7.09 -24.43 -3.67
C LEU A 317 -6.57 -23.00 -3.71
N ALA A 318 -7.42 -22.04 -4.12
CA ALA A 318 -7.10 -20.61 -4.14
C ALA A 318 -7.36 -19.90 -2.80
N SER A 319 -7.41 -20.63 -1.68
CA SER A 319 -7.61 -20.12 -0.31
C SER A 319 -8.78 -19.15 -0.18
N PHE A 320 -9.87 -19.39 -0.90
CA PHE A 320 -11.05 -18.52 -0.96
C PHE A 320 -10.75 -17.06 -1.27
N SER A 321 -9.78 -16.81 -2.14
CA SER A 321 -9.47 -15.43 -2.52
C SER A 321 -10.72 -14.67 -2.96
N PRO A 322 -10.89 -13.39 -2.58
CA PRO A 322 -12.13 -12.63 -2.87
C PRO A 322 -12.49 -12.60 -4.36
N SER A 323 -11.48 -12.60 -5.24
CA SER A 323 -11.66 -12.61 -6.70
C SER A 323 -12.27 -13.92 -7.21
N VAL A 324 -11.78 -15.05 -6.69
CA VAL A 324 -12.28 -16.39 -7.04
C VAL A 324 -13.71 -16.57 -6.56
N VAL A 325 -13.96 -16.28 -5.27
CA VAL A 325 -15.30 -16.42 -4.69
C VAL A 325 -16.33 -15.60 -5.48
N ARG A 326 -16.00 -14.35 -5.81
CA ARG A 326 -16.88 -13.50 -6.59
C ARG A 326 -17.19 -14.09 -7.97
N ALA A 327 -16.16 -14.48 -8.73
CA ALA A 327 -16.34 -15.02 -10.05
C ALA A 327 -17.12 -16.36 -10.03
N SER A 328 -16.82 -17.22 -9.07
CA SER A 328 -17.52 -18.50 -8.88
C SER A 328 -19.00 -18.27 -8.58
N VAL A 329 -19.34 -17.38 -7.65
CA VAL A 329 -20.75 -17.06 -7.33
C VAL A 329 -21.47 -16.47 -8.56
N MET A 330 -20.81 -15.59 -9.33
CA MET A 330 -21.39 -15.02 -10.54
C MET A 330 -21.68 -16.08 -11.61
N ILE A 331 -20.77 -17.06 -11.79
CA ILE A 331 -20.97 -18.17 -12.73
C ILE A 331 -22.09 -19.10 -12.22
N VAL A 332 -22.14 -19.40 -10.94
CA VAL A 332 -23.23 -20.20 -10.36
C VAL A 332 -24.59 -19.51 -10.55
N LEU A 333 -24.67 -18.19 -10.33
CA LEU A 333 -25.88 -17.41 -10.61
C LEU A 333 -26.25 -17.42 -12.09
N HIS A 334 -25.25 -17.33 -12.99
CA HIS A 334 -25.46 -17.44 -14.44
C HIS A 334 -26.01 -18.81 -14.82
N LEU A 335 -25.42 -19.89 -14.32
CA LEU A 335 -25.88 -21.25 -14.57
C LEU A 335 -27.28 -21.51 -14.00
N TYR A 336 -27.54 -21.05 -12.78
CA TYR A 336 -28.87 -21.13 -12.19
C TYR A 336 -29.92 -20.45 -13.04
N ALA A 337 -29.64 -19.20 -13.47
CA ALA A 337 -30.52 -18.47 -14.36
C ALA A 337 -30.78 -19.23 -15.68
N LYS A 338 -29.72 -19.84 -16.23
CA LYS A 338 -29.82 -20.64 -17.47
C LYS A 338 -30.66 -21.89 -17.31
N VAL A 339 -30.47 -22.64 -16.22
CA VAL A 339 -31.26 -23.87 -15.95
C VAL A 339 -32.73 -23.54 -15.66
N ARG A 340 -32.98 -22.38 -15.00
CA ARG A 340 -34.33 -21.90 -14.69
C ARG A 340 -34.95 -21.06 -15.81
N HIS A 341 -34.26 -20.89 -16.95
CA HIS A 341 -34.71 -20.05 -18.06
C HIS A 341 -35.00 -18.58 -17.67
N LEU A 342 -34.26 -18.07 -16.67
CA LEU A 342 -34.33 -16.69 -16.20
C LEU A 342 -33.38 -15.78 -17.01
N ARG A 343 -33.72 -14.51 -17.10
CA ARG A 343 -32.82 -13.51 -17.72
C ARG A 343 -31.68 -13.19 -16.74
N TYR A 344 -30.46 -13.45 -17.16
CA TYR A 344 -29.26 -13.10 -16.41
C TYR A 344 -28.80 -11.68 -16.77
N ASP A 345 -28.56 -10.85 -15.76
CA ASP A 345 -27.98 -9.52 -15.91
C ASP A 345 -26.71 -9.42 -15.08
N LEU A 346 -25.58 -9.24 -15.78
CA LEU A 346 -24.23 -9.21 -15.19
C LEU A 346 -24.09 -8.12 -14.10
N GLY A 347 -24.68 -6.93 -14.35
CA GLY A 347 -24.63 -5.83 -13.39
C GLY A 347 -25.39 -6.14 -12.10
N SER A 348 -26.61 -6.70 -12.23
CA SER A 348 -27.41 -7.08 -11.05
C SER A 348 -26.77 -8.22 -10.25
N ALA A 349 -26.22 -9.22 -10.93
CA ALA A 349 -25.47 -10.29 -10.28
C ALA A 349 -24.24 -9.74 -9.51
N SER A 350 -23.50 -8.79 -10.10
CA SER A 350 -22.38 -8.12 -9.43
C SER A 350 -22.81 -7.41 -8.14
N PHE A 351 -23.94 -6.71 -8.14
CA PHE A 351 -24.45 -6.02 -6.95
C PHE A 351 -24.87 -7.00 -5.85
N VAL A 352 -25.46 -8.14 -6.18
CA VAL A 352 -25.78 -9.19 -5.21
C VAL A 352 -24.51 -9.69 -4.55
N VAL A 353 -23.49 -10.02 -5.35
CA VAL A 353 -22.21 -10.53 -4.83
C VAL A 353 -21.50 -9.48 -3.96
N LEU A 354 -21.51 -8.21 -4.38
CA LEU A 354 -20.94 -7.12 -3.59
C LEU A 354 -21.63 -7.00 -2.21
N LEU A 355 -22.97 -7.02 -2.18
CA LEU A 355 -23.72 -6.98 -0.93
C LEU A 355 -23.40 -8.18 -0.03
N MET A 356 -23.32 -9.40 -0.58
CA MET A 356 -22.94 -10.59 0.21
C MET A 356 -21.56 -10.44 0.84
N ILE A 357 -20.58 -9.91 0.10
CA ILE A 357 -19.23 -9.66 0.58
C ILE A 357 -19.22 -8.60 1.69
N LEU A 358 -19.89 -7.47 1.48
CA LEU A 358 -19.92 -6.35 2.42
C LEU A 358 -20.75 -6.66 3.69
N LEU A 359 -21.77 -7.49 3.59
CA LEU A 359 -22.50 -8.01 4.76
C LEU A 359 -21.59 -8.87 5.64
N LYS A 360 -20.70 -9.66 5.04
CA LYS A 360 -19.71 -10.45 5.78
C LYS A 360 -18.63 -9.58 6.42
N ASN A 361 -18.09 -8.61 5.69
CA ASN A 361 -17.08 -7.68 6.19
C ASN A 361 -17.20 -6.32 5.48
N PRO A 362 -17.72 -5.25 6.13
CA PRO A 362 -17.88 -3.94 5.50
C PRO A 362 -16.54 -3.31 5.13
N MET A 363 -15.45 -3.63 5.82
CA MET A 363 -14.11 -3.10 5.53
C MET A 363 -13.58 -3.58 4.18
N GLN A 364 -14.10 -4.67 3.62
CA GLN A 364 -13.73 -5.11 2.27
C GLN A 364 -14.02 -4.07 1.18
N LEU A 365 -14.89 -3.09 1.43
CA LEU A 365 -15.10 -1.97 0.53
C LEU A 365 -13.79 -1.21 0.21
N PHE A 366 -12.86 -1.18 1.16
CA PHE A 366 -11.54 -0.53 1.03
C PHE A 366 -10.46 -1.44 0.41
N HIS A 367 -10.78 -2.70 0.13
CA HIS A 367 -9.83 -3.63 -0.47
C HIS A 367 -9.61 -3.32 -1.96
N THR A 368 -8.39 -2.95 -2.33
CA THR A 368 -8.02 -2.55 -3.71
C THR A 368 -8.42 -3.57 -4.76
N GLY A 369 -8.16 -4.87 -4.51
CA GLY A 369 -8.53 -5.94 -5.44
C GLY A 369 -10.05 -6.08 -5.63
N LEU A 370 -10.85 -5.83 -4.58
CA LEU A 370 -12.31 -5.79 -4.70
C LEU A 370 -12.73 -4.59 -5.57
N GLN A 371 -12.21 -3.40 -5.27
CA GLN A 371 -12.56 -2.17 -6.00
C GLN A 371 -12.23 -2.28 -7.48
N MET A 372 -11.01 -2.70 -7.83
CA MET A 372 -10.59 -2.88 -9.22
C MET A 372 -11.48 -3.86 -9.98
N SER A 373 -11.80 -4.98 -9.37
CA SER A 373 -12.56 -6.00 -10.03
C SER A 373 -14.04 -5.63 -10.23
N PHE A 374 -14.68 -4.98 -9.23
CA PHE A 374 -16.05 -4.47 -9.42
C PHE A 374 -16.08 -3.33 -10.43
N LEU A 375 -15.09 -2.45 -10.39
CA LEU A 375 -14.95 -1.36 -11.34
C LEU A 375 -14.83 -1.89 -12.79
N ALA A 376 -14.00 -2.92 -13.02
CA ALA A 376 -13.87 -3.57 -14.32
C ALA A 376 -15.19 -4.17 -14.82
N VAL A 377 -15.87 -4.96 -13.98
CA VAL A 377 -17.13 -5.63 -14.35
C VAL A 377 -18.27 -4.62 -14.58
N LEU A 378 -18.38 -3.61 -13.73
CA LEU A 378 -19.40 -2.56 -13.86
C LEU A 378 -19.17 -1.72 -15.11
N THR A 379 -17.92 -1.34 -15.40
CA THR A 379 -17.59 -0.61 -16.63
C THR A 379 -17.85 -1.47 -17.84
N LEU A 380 -17.46 -2.73 -17.84
CA LEU A 380 -17.74 -3.66 -18.94
C LEU A 380 -19.25 -3.82 -19.15
N SER A 381 -20.02 -4.03 -18.08
CA SER A 381 -21.49 -4.19 -18.15
C SER A 381 -22.21 -2.94 -18.68
N ALA A 382 -21.69 -1.74 -18.35
CA ALA A 382 -22.34 -0.49 -18.72
C ALA A 382 -21.87 0.06 -20.07
N ALA A 383 -20.58 -0.01 -20.36
CA ALA A 383 -19.96 0.62 -21.53
C ALA A 383 -19.83 -0.31 -22.74
N ALA A 384 -19.60 -1.62 -22.57
CA ALA A 384 -19.43 -2.52 -23.70
C ALA A 384 -20.64 -2.56 -24.66
N PRO A 385 -21.89 -2.57 -24.18
CA PRO A 385 -23.05 -2.53 -25.11
C PRO A 385 -23.11 -1.24 -25.93
N PHE A 386 -22.59 -0.13 -25.43
CA PHE A 386 -22.50 1.13 -26.14
C PHE A 386 -21.43 1.09 -27.23
N PHE A 387 -20.20 0.71 -26.85
CA PHE A 387 -19.05 0.71 -27.76
C PHE A 387 -19.13 -0.38 -28.82
N ARG A 388 -19.83 -1.51 -28.58
CA ARG A 388 -20.09 -2.57 -29.58
C ARG A 388 -20.80 -2.05 -30.83
N LYS A 389 -21.49 -0.92 -30.77
CA LYS A 389 -22.12 -0.28 -31.91
C LYS A 389 -21.12 0.34 -32.88
N PHE A 390 -19.93 0.67 -32.39
CA PHE A 390 -18.87 1.34 -33.16
C PHE A 390 -17.72 0.38 -33.50
N TYR A 391 -17.40 -0.57 -32.59
CA TYR A 391 -16.31 -1.51 -32.76
C TYR A 391 -16.63 -2.85 -32.10
N GLN A 392 -16.39 -3.95 -32.84
CA GLN A 392 -16.67 -5.32 -32.40
C GLN A 392 -15.40 -6.21 -32.34
N GLY A 393 -14.21 -5.63 -32.44
CA GLY A 393 -12.94 -6.35 -32.44
C GLY A 393 -12.50 -6.85 -31.04
N ILE A 394 -11.40 -7.60 -31.06
CA ILE A 394 -10.83 -8.29 -29.87
C ILE A 394 -10.38 -7.31 -28.76
N PHE A 395 -10.02 -6.09 -29.12
CA PHE A 395 -9.56 -5.08 -28.16
C PHE A 395 -10.68 -4.36 -27.41
N LEU A 396 -11.96 -4.58 -27.79
CA LEU A 396 -13.10 -3.88 -27.18
C LEU A 396 -13.17 -4.07 -25.67
N SER A 397 -13.06 -5.32 -25.22
CA SER A 397 -13.17 -5.63 -23.80
C SER A 397 -12.00 -5.03 -23.00
N SER A 398 -10.79 -5.13 -23.52
CA SER A 398 -9.59 -4.58 -22.88
C SER A 398 -9.68 -3.04 -22.81
N GLY A 399 -10.04 -2.36 -23.90
CA GLY A 399 -10.20 -0.90 -23.92
C GLY A 399 -11.29 -0.39 -22.99
N VAL A 400 -12.45 -1.08 -22.93
CA VAL A 400 -13.55 -0.72 -22.02
C VAL A 400 -13.15 -0.91 -20.56
N VAL A 401 -12.42 -1.98 -20.24
CA VAL A 401 -11.92 -2.21 -18.88
C VAL A 401 -10.91 -1.13 -18.49
N GLN A 402 -10.00 -0.76 -19.41
CA GLN A 402 -9.02 0.31 -19.16
C GLN A 402 -9.70 1.66 -18.93
N LEU A 403 -10.79 1.98 -19.64
CA LEU A 403 -11.57 3.18 -19.39
C LEU A 403 -12.02 3.29 -17.92
N GLY A 404 -12.38 2.15 -17.30
CA GLY A 404 -12.75 2.12 -15.89
C GLY A 404 -11.56 2.10 -14.93
N LEU A 405 -10.49 1.37 -15.25
CA LEU A 405 -9.41 1.09 -14.32
C LEU A 405 -8.28 2.12 -14.35
N LEU A 406 -7.98 2.73 -15.50
CA LEU A 406 -6.79 3.57 -15.70
C LEU A 406 -6.65 4.70 -14.67
N PRO A 407 -7.67 5.52 -14.35
CA PRO A 407 -7.50 6.57 -13.33
C PRO A 407 -7.30 5.99 -11.93
N TYR A 408 -7.91 4.85 -11.65
CA TYR A 408 -7.78 4.17 -10.36
C TYR A 408 -6.39 3.53 -10.21
N THR A 409 -5.84 2.91 -11.26
CA THR A 409 -4.48 2.36 -11.26
C THR A 409 -3.44 3.47 -11.12
N ALA A 410 -3.62 4.61 -11.79
CA ALA A 410 -2.81 5.80 -11.60
C ALA A 410 -2.83 6.28 -10.14
N TYR A 411 -4.00 6.26 -9.49
CA TYR A 411 -4.14 6.67 -8.09
C TYR A 411 -3.49 5.67 -7.12
N VAL A 412 -3.65 4.35 -7.33
CA VAL A 412 -3.19 3.33 -6.37
C VAL A 412 -1.74 2.96 -6.59
N PHE A 413 -1.33 2.75 -7.82
CA PHE A 413 -0.02 2.17 -8.16
C PHE A 413 0.97 3.17 -8.76
N ASN A 414 0.54 4.40 -9.03
CA ASN A 414 1.37 5.47 -9.59
C ASN A 414 1.99 5.16 -10.95
N TYR A 415 1.38 4.27 -11.72
CA TYR A 415 1.76 4.05 -13.12
C TYR A 415 0.55 3.89 -14.03
N VAL A 416 0.76 4.19 -15.31
CA VAL A 416 -0.20 4.05 -16.39
C VAL A 416 0.46 3.28 -17.52
N SER A 417 -0.15 2.17 -17.94
CA SER A 417 0.29 1.43 -19.11
C SER A 417 -0.63 1.70 -20.29
N LEU A 418 -0.08 2.27 -21.36
CA LEU A 418 -0.79 2.40 -22.64
C LEU A 418 -0.80 1.08 -23.41
N ALA A 419 0.23 0.26 -23.21
CA ALA A 419 0.33 -1.05 -23.84
C ALA A 419 -0.72 -2.04 -23.29
N ALA A 420 -1.25 -1.82 -22.09
CA ALA A 420 -2.19 -2.75 -21.45
C ALA A 420 -3.40 -3.13 -22.31
N VAL A 421 -3.89 -2.24 -23.18
CA VAL A 421 -5.01 -2.54 -24.09
C VAL A 421 -4.62 -3.63 -25.07
N PHE A 422 -3.40 -3.60 -25.58
CA PHE A 422 -2.89 -4.49 -26.62
C PHE A 422 -2.28 -5.75 -26.05
N ILE A 423 -1.41 -5.62 -25.07
CA ILE A 423 -0.65 -6.74 -24.49
C ILE A 423 -1.54 -7.72 -23.71
N ASN A 424 -2.65 -7.25 -23.14
CA ASN A 424 -3.60 -8.12 -22.47
C ASN A 424 -4.21 -9.18 -23.39
N VAL A 425 -4.29 -8.94 -24.69
CA VAL A 425 -4.87 -9.92 -25.63
C VAL A 425 -3.99 -11.16 -25.78
N PRO A 426 -2.70 -11.08 -26.19
CA PRO A 426 -1.83 -12.25 -26.27
C PRO A 426 -1.60 -12.90 -24.91
N ILE A 427 -1.45 -12.13 -23.85
CA ILE A 427 -1.25 -12.65 -22.50
C ILE A 427 -2.47 -13.45 -22.00
N ILE A 428 -3.70 -12.98 -22.23
CA ILE A 428 -4.93 -13.70 -21.91
C ILE A 428 -5.05 -14.96 -22.76
N PHE A 429 -4.62 -14.90 -24.02
CA PHE A 429 -4.59 -16.07 -24.92
C PHE A 429 -3.65 -17.15 -24.38
N LEU A 430 -2.41 -16.80 -23.98
CA LEU A 430 -1.46 -17.72 -23.37
C LEU A 430 -1.97 -18.31 -22.05
N ALA A 431 -2.57 -17.46 -21.19
CA ALA A 431 -3.21 -17.92 -19.96
C ALA A 431 -4.35 -18.92 -20.24
N GLY A 432 -5.01 -18.77 -21.38
CA GLY A 432 -6.04 -19.69 -21.85
C GLY A 432 -5.55 -21.11 -22.08
N PHE A 433 -4.25 -21.33 -22.28
CA PHE A 433 -3.59 -22.65 -22.32
C PHE A 433 -2.96 -23.02 -20.99
N LEU A 434 -2.23 -22.08 -20.36
CA LEU A 434 -1.53 -22.33 -19.10
C LEU A 434 -2.48 -22.80 -17.98
N VAL A 435 -3.62 -22.14 -17.83
CA VAL A 435 -4.57 -22.48 -16.75
C VAL A 435 -5.15 -23.89 -16.92
N PRO A 436 -5.67 -24.30 -18.10
CA PRO A 436 -6.13 -25.66 -18.30
C PRO A 436 -5.03 -26.72 -18.18
N LEU A 437 -3.82 -26.46 -18.70
CA LEU A 437 -2.69 -27.37 -18.57
C LEU A 437 -2.30 -27.52 -17.10
N GLY A 438 -2.16 -26.45 -16.35
CA GLY A 438 -1.80 -26.50 -14.94
C GLY A 438 -2.86 -27.18 -14.07
N ILE A 439 -4.16 -26.88 -14.27
CA ILE A 439 -5.25 -27.57 -13.55
C ILE A 439 -5.34 -29.05 -13.98
N GLY A 440 -5.14 -29.36 -15.25
CA GLY A 440 -5.11 -30.72 -15.78
C GLY A 440 -3.95 -31.50 -15.20
N GLY A 441 -2.75 -30.92 -15.15
CA GLY A 441 -1.57 -31.53 -14.52
C GLY A 441 -1.79 -31.79 -13.04
N PHE A 442 -2.37 -30.81 -12.31
CA PHE A 442 -2.74 -30.99 -10.90
C PHE A 442 -3.78 -32.11 -10.73
N ALA A 443 -4.81 -32.18 -11.56
CA ALA A 443 -5.80 -33.26 -11.49
C ALA A 443 -5.20 -34.62 -11.81
N LEU A 444 -4.22 -34.70 -12.73
CA LEU A 444 -3.51 -35.92 -13.06
C LEU A 444 -2.58 -36.33 -11.91
N SER A 445 -1.89 -35.37 -11.27
CA SER A 445 -1.03 -35.66 -10.14
C SER A 445 -1.81 -36.24 -8.95
N LEU A 446 -3.06 -35.83 -8.73
CA LEU A 446 -3.93 -36.42 -7.69
C LEU A 446 -4.17 -37.91 -7.89
N ILE A 447 -4.14 -38.40 -9.14
CA ILE A 447 -4.35 -39.84 -9.46
C ILE A 447 -3.07 -40.61 -9.20
N LEU A 448 -1.90 -40.00 -9.37
CA LEU A 448 -0.59 -40.66 -9.30
C LEU A 448 0.06 -40.61 -7.92
N LEU A 449 -0.31 -39.62 -7.08
CA LEU A 449 0.32 -39.40 -5.76
C LEU A 449 -0.32 -40.22 -4.64
N GLU A 450 -1.50 -40.77 -4.85
CA GLU A 450 -2.13 -41.67 -3.88
C GLU A 450 -1.62 -43.11 -4.15
N PRO A 451 -0.81 -43.71 -3.25
CA PRO A 451 -0.38 -45.11 -3.41
C PRO A 451 -1.61 -46.02 -3.39
N THR A 452 -1.85 -46.71 -4.48
CA THR A 452 -2.93 -47.70 -4.53
C THR A 452 -2.51 -48.89 -3.68
N ALA A 453 -3.45 -49.43 -2.93
CA ALA A 453 -3.19 -50.63 -2.11
C ALA A 453 -2.70 -51.89 -2.93
N VAL A 454 -2.53 -51.74 -4.25
CA VAL A 454 -2.14 -52.78 -5.19
C VAL A 454 -0.86 -52.37 -5.88
N SER A 455 0.26 -52.90 -5.43
CA SER A 455 1.63 -52.57 -5.89
C SER A 455 1.89 -52.71 -7.41
N GLY A 456 1.05 -53.41 -8.15
CA GLY A 456 1.16 -53.53 -9.60
C GLY A 456 0.48 -52.40 -10.37
N VAL A 457 -0.51 -51.71 -9.77
CA VAL A 457 -1.25 -50.61 -10.39
C VAL A 457 -0.42 -49.33 -10.38
N ASP A 458 0.34 -49.08 -9.32
CA ASP A 458 1.20 -47.90 -9.20
C ASP A 458 2.30 -47.92 -10.31
N LEU A 459 2.91 -49.08 -10.59
CA LEU A 459 3.90 -49.21 -11.66
C LEU A 459 3.29 -48.93 -13.05
N VAL A 460 2.08 -49.40 -13.30
CA VAL A 460 1.38 -49.16 -14.58
C VAL A 460 0.98 -47.70 -14.73
N LEU A 461 0.53 -47.09 -13.67
CA LEU A 461 0.17 -45.65 -13.64
C LEU A 461 1.41 -44.78 -13.84
N ASP A 462 2.52 -45.08 -13.17
CA ASP A 462 3.78 -44.32 -13.32
C ASP A 462 4.32 -44.43 -14.76
N VAL A 463 4.37 -45.62 -15.33
CA VAL A 463 4.84 -45.81 -16.70
C VAL A 463 3.93 -45.10 -17.73
N ALA A 464 2.62 -45.11 -17.52
CA ALA A 464 1.68 -44.51 -18.45
C ALA A 464 1.61 -42.99 -18.38
N PHE A 465 1.69 -42.41 -17.18
CA PHE A 465 1.39 -40.97 -16.96
C PHE A 465 2.61 -40.11 -16.72
N LYS A 466 3.73 -40.65 -16.25
CA LYS A 466 4.97 -39.91 -16.05
C LYS A 466 5.45 -39.17 -17.33
N PRO A 467 5.49 -39.81 -18.52
CA PRO A 467 5.82 -39.10 -19.75
C PRO A 467 4.83 -38.00 -20.10
N VAL A 468 3.54 -38.18 -19.78
CA VAL A 468 2.52 -37.15 -20.00
C VAL A 468 2.77 -35.93 -19.11
N ILE A 469 3.12 -36.12 -17.84
CA ILE A 469 3.47 -35.05 -16.91
C ILE A 469 4.73 -34.32 -17.37
N GLU A 470 5.75 -35.04 -17.84
CA GLU A 470 6.99 -34.46 -18.37
C GLU A 470 6.71 -33.57 -19.61
N ILE A 471 5.92 -34.07 -20.57
CA ILE A 471 5.50 -33.31 -21.75
C ILE A 471 4.68 -32.07 -21.33
N MET A 472 3.76 -32.20 -20.37
CA MET A 472 2.99 -31.09 -19.85
C MET A 472 3.89 -30.06 -19.15
N GLY A 473 4.88 -30.50 -18.37
CA GLY A 473 5.87 -29.63 -17.73
C GLY A 473 6.68 -28.82 -18.75
N GLN A 474 7.20 -29.48 -19.80
CA GLN A 474 7.92 -28.82 -20.90
C GLN A 474 7.02 -27.82 -21.66
N ALA A 475 5.76 -28.16 -21.88
CA ALA A 475 4.80 -27.25 -22.51
C ALA A 475 4.50 -26.05 -21.62
N ILE A 476 4.39 -26.25 -20.31
CA ILE A 476 4.21 -25.17 -19.33
C ILE A 476 5.44 -24.24 -19.32
N ASP A 477 6.65 -24.80 -19.29
CA ASP A 477 7.89 -24.03 -19.33
C ASP A 477 7.97 -23.16 -20.59
N GLY A 478 7.77 -23.75 -21.78
CA GLY A 478 7.76 -23.00 -23.04
C GLY A 478 6.70 -21.90 -23.09
N LEU A 479 5.50 -22.13 -22.57
CA LEU A 479 4.43 -21.14 -22.51
C LEU A 479 4.71 -20.05 -21.46
N CYS A 480 5.31 -20.39 -20.33
CA CYS A 480 5.74 -19.43 -19.31
C CYS A 480 6.87 -18.55 -19.85
N GLY A 481 7.87 -19.14 -20.54
CA GLY A 481 8.93 -18.40 -21.20
C GLY A 481 8.42 -17.46 -22.28
N LEU A 482 7.41 -17.88 -23.06
CA LEU A 482 6.76 -17.01 -24.05
C LEU A 482 5.96 -15.89 -23.38
N LEU A 483 5.27 -16.18 -22.28
CA LEU A 483 4.50 -15.21 -21.51
C LEU A 483 5.41 -14.12 -20.93
N THR A 484 6.52 -14.49 -20.29
CA THR A 484 7.50 -13.55 -19.73
C THR A 484 8.19 -12.74 -20.81
N SER A 485 8.64 -13.39 -21.91
CA SER A 485 9.26 -12.70 -23.03
C SER A 485 8.33 -11.68 -23.69
N CYS A 486 7.07 -12.04 -23.93
CA CYS A 486 6.08 -11.09 -24.47
C CYS A 486 5.85 -9.91 -23.51
N ASN A 487 5.88 -10.16 -22.21
CA ASN A 487 5.69 -9.11 -21.21
C ASN A 487 6.90 -8.19 -21.12
N SER A 488 8.12 -8.74 -21.06
CA SER A 488 9.37 -7.99 -20.98
C SER A 488 9.61 -7.12 -22.24
N MET A 489 9.45 -7.70 -23.42
CA MET A 489 9.61 -6.98 -24.70
C MET A 489 8.71 -5.76 -24.82
N THR A 490 7.56 -5.75 -24.16
CA THR A 490 6.59 -4.66 -24.22
C THR A 490 6.71 -3.69 -23.04
N CYS A 491 7.54 -3.98 -22.03
CA CYS A 491 7.75 -3.15 -20.85
C CYS A 491 8.86 -2.13 -21.07
N ILE A 492 8.61 -1.09 -21.87
CA ILE A 492 9.58 -0.01 -22.12
C ILE A 492 9.21 1.18 -21.25
N LYS A 493 10.06 1.48 -20.21
CA LYS A 493 9.89 2.67 -19.36
C LYS A 493 9.83 3.95 -20.20
N GLY A 494 8.83 4.79 -19.93
CA GLY A 494 8.65 6.06 -20.63
C GLY A 494 8.06 5.98 -22.04
N VAL A 495 7.81 4.77 -22.58
CA VAL A 495 7.18 4.58 -23.89
C VAL A 495 5.85 3.86 -23.76
N THR A 496 5.86 2.70 -23.14
CA THR A 496 4.63 1.88 -22.97
C THR A 496 4.04 1.99 -21.58
N SER A 497 4.87 2.28 -20.58
CA SER A 497 4.46 2.49 -19.21
C SER A 497 5.06 3.78 -18.65
N PHE A 498 4.21 4.60 -18.03
CA PHE A 498 4.56 5.91 -17.50
C PHE A 498 4.34 5.93 -16.01
N GLU A 499 5.34 6.38 -15.27
CA GLU A 499 5.17 6.72 -13.86
C GLU A 499 4.44 8.07 -13.76
N VAL A 500 3.39 8.08 -12.94
CA VAL A 500 2.53 9.25 -12.75
C VAL A 500 2.34 9.53 -11.26
N THR A 501 2.19 10.80 -10.94
CA THR A 501 1.75 11.16 -9.59
C THR A 501 0.29 10.75 -9.39
N SER A 502 -0.09 10.47 -8.15
CA SER A 502 -1.49 10.15 -7.84
C SER A 502 -2.40 11.34 -8.20
N PRO A 503 -3.44 11.12 -9.02
CA PRO A 503 -4.39 12.19 -9.30
C PRO A 503 -5.10 12.62 -8.01
N PRO A 504 -5.40 13.92 -7.85
CA PRO A 504 -6.16 14.42 -6.71
C PRO A 504 -7.49 13.67 -6.55
N ARG A 505 -7.90 13.42 -5.32
CA ARG A 505 -9.13 12.67 -5.02
C ARG A 505 -10.38 13.33 -5.63
N ALA A 506 -10.41 14.66 -5.68
CA ALA A 506 -11.46 15.41 -6.36
C ALA A 506 -11.53 15.09 -7.86
N LEU A 507 -10.37 15.04 -8.54
CA LEU A 507 -10.32 14.69 -9.96
C LEU A 507 -10.78 13.26 -10.22
N LEU A 508 -10.36 12.32 -9.37
CA LEU A 508 -10.77 10.92 -9.45
C LEU A 508 -12.29 10.77 -9.27
N ALA A 509 -12.85 11.42 -8.24
CA ALA A 509 -14.28 11.42 -7.97
C ALA A 509 -15.06 12.06 -9.13
N GLY A 510 -14.61 13.21 -9.65
CA GLY A 510 -15.19 13.88 -10.81
C GLY A 510 -15.22 13.00 -12.04
N TYR A 511 -14.12 12.32 -12.35
CA TYR A 511 -14.04 11.39 -13.47
C TYR A 511 -15.11 10.29 -13.36
N TYR A 512 -15.23 9.61 -12.22
CA TYR A 512 -16.19 8.53 -12.07
C TYR A 512 -17.65 9.02 -12.04
N LEU A 513 -17.91 10.18 -11.47
CA LEU A 513 -19.24 10.78 -11.52
C LEU A 513 -19.64 11.14 -12.94
N LEU A 514 -18.73 11.70 -13.73
CA LEU A 514 -18.96 11.99 -15.14
C LEU A 514 -19.08 10.71 -15.97
N LEU A 515 -18.24 9.72 -15.73
CA LEU A 515 -18.34 8.42 -16.40
C LEU A 515 -19.71 7.76 -16.14
N LEU A 516 -20.18 7.76 -14.90
CA LEU A 516 -21.51 7.27 -14.54
C LEU A 516 -22.61 8.07 -15.22
N LEU A 517 -22.48 9.38 -15.32
CA LEU A 517 -23.44 10.24 -16.03
C LEU A 517 -23.52 9.85 -17.52
N PHE A 518 -22.38 9.72 -18.20
CA PHE A 518 -22.33 9.37 -19.63
C PHE A 518 -22.78 7.93 -19.91
N LEU A 519 -22.49 6.99 -19.04
CA LEU A 519 -22.91 5.60 -19.17
C LEU A 519 -24.36 5.37 -18.75
N SER A 520 -24.99 6.30 -18.00
CA SER A 520 -26.38 6.19 -17.60
C SER A 520 -27.34 6.43 -18.78
N GLU A 521 -28.47 5.73 -18.81
CA GLU A 521 -29.51 5.96 -19.82
C GLU A 521 -30.08 7.38 -19.74
N GLU A 522 -30.23 7.90 -18.51
CA GLU A 522 -30.76 9.23 -18.27
C GLU A 522 -29.82 10.30 -18.83
N GLY A 523 -28.50 10.20 -18.56
CA GLY A 523 -27.50 11.12 -19.09
C GLY A 523 -27.48 11.12 -20.62
N ARG A 524 -27.48 9.92 -21.21
CA ARG A 524 -27.53 9.78 -22.69
C ARG A 524 -28.83 10.35 -23.31
N LEU A 525 -29.98 10.12 -22.67
CA LEU A 525 -31.24 10.69 -23.12
C LEU A 525 -31.29 12.22 -23.01
N LEU A 526 -30.66 12.80 -21.95
CA LEU A 526 -30.55 14.26 -21.82
C LEU A 526 -29.65 14.86 -22.92
N ILE A 527 -28.57 14.18 -23.28
CA ILE A 527 -27.66 14.57 -24.38
C ILE A 527 -28.39 14.48 -25.71
N LEU A 528 -29.04 13.34 -26.00
CA LEU A 528 -29.80 13.11 -27.24
C LEU A 528 -30.96 14.09 -27.42
N ARG A 529 -31.62 14.47 -26.30
CA ARG A 529 -32.74 15.46 -26.33
C ARG A 529 -32.24 16.90 -26.40
N LYS A 530 -30.92 17.14 -26.62
CA LYS A 530 -30.29 18.46 -26.72
C LYS A 530 -30.63 19.40 -25.54
N ARG A 531 -30.88 18.87 -24.35
CA ARG A 531 -31.14 19.66 -23.14
C ARG A 531 -29.82 20.17 -22.52
N LYS A 532 -29.11 21.03 -23.23
CA LYS A 532 -27.80 21.55 -22.89
C LYS A 532 -27.71 22.11 -21.45
N LYS A 533 -28.73 22.90 -21.03
CA LYS A 533 -28.79 23.48 -19.65
C LYS A 533 -28.87 22.39 -18.57
N ALA A 534 -29.65 21.31 -18.77
CA ALA A 534 -29.76 20.23 -17.78
C ALA A 534 -28.48 19.38 -17.71
N VAL A 535 -27.82 19.14 -18.85
CA VAL A 535 -26.53 18.44 -18.90
C VAL A 535 -25.45 19.27 -18.19
N ALA A 536 -25.38 20.58 -18.48
CA ALA A 536 -24.43 21.48 -17.82
C ALA A 536 -24.65 21.54 -16.31
N ALA A 537 -25.90 21.68 -15.84
CA ALA A 537 -26.22 21.69 -14.41
C ALA A 537 -25.79 20.38 -13.73
N LEU A 538 -25.97 19.23 -14.39
CA LEU A 538 -25.59 17.93 -13.86
C LEU A 538 -24.07 17.74 -13.82
N ILE A 539 -23.35 18.26 -14.82
CA ILE A 539 -21.88 18.30 -14.83
C ILE A 539 -21.38 19.19 -13.67
N CYS A 540 -21.94 20.39 -13.51
CA CYS A 540 -21.59 21.28 -12.41
C CYS A 540 -21.84 20.61 -11.04
N LEU A 541 -22.96 19.91 -10.87
CA LEU A 541 -23.25 19.15 -9.66
C LEU A 541 -22.23 18.04 -9.39
N CYS A 542 -21.84 17.29 -10.43
CA CYS A 542 -20.79 16.26 -10.32
C CYS A 542 -19.45 16.87 -9.90
N LEU A 543 -19.06 18.00 -10.50
CA LEU A 543 -17.82 18.70 -10.17
C LEU A 543 -17.84 19.28 -8.74
N ALA A 544 -18.96 19.86 -8.32
CA ALA A 544 -19.14 20.35 -6.96
C ALA A 544 -19.05 19.21 -5.93
N ALA A 545 -19.72 18.08 -6.18
CA ALA A 545 -19.65 16.91 -5.33
C ALA A 545 -18.22 16.35 -5.25
N ALA A 546 -17.50 16.34 -6.37
CA ALA A 546 -16.11 15.91 -6.44
C ALA A 546 -15.19 16.84 -5.63
N ALA A 547 -15.39 18.16 -5.72
CA ALA A 547 -14.63 19.14 -4.95
C ALA A 547 -14.87 18.99 -3.44
N ILE A 548 -16.13 18.84 -3.02
CA ILE A 548 -16.49 18.57 -1.62
C ILE A 548 -15.83 17.29 -1.13
N PHE A 549 -15.89 16.21 -1.91
CA PHE A 549 -15.23 14.95 -1.57
C PHE A 549 -13.72 15.11 -1.41
N GLY A 550 -13.07 15.88 -2.30
CA GLY A 550 -11.65 16.20 -2.20
C GLY A 550 -11.30 16.91 -0.89
N GLN A 551 -12.09 17.93 -0.50
CA GLN A 551 -11.89 18.67 0.76
C GLN A 551 -12.10 17.79 1.99
N VAL A 552 -13.19 17.03 2.02
CA VAL A 552 -13.51 16.12 3.14
C VAL A 552 -12.45 15.05 3.37
N THR A 553 -11.81 14.61 2.29
CA THR A 553 -10.77 13.56 2.37
C THR A 553 -9.35 14.11 2.45
N ALA A 554 -9.16 15.44 2.51
CA ALA A 554 -7.86 16.06 2.68
C ALA A 554 -7.22 15.66 4.04
N THR A 555 -5.91 15.44 4.03
CA THR A 555 -5.18 14.97 5.21
C THR A 555 -4.56 16.10 6.04
N GLY A 556 -4.60 17.32 5.54
CA GLY A 556 -3.91 18.48 6.14
C GLY A 556 -2.44 18.59 5.74
N PHE A 557 -1.80 17.50 5.34
CA PHE A 557 -0.40 17.52 4.88
C PHE A 557 -0.19 18.24 3.54
N GLU A 558 -1.25 18.48 2.79
CA GLU A 558 -1.20 19.27 1.56
C GLU A 558 -0.66 20.68 1.80
N ASN A 559 -0.97 21.26 2.95
CA ASN A 559 -0.56 22.62 3.35
C ASN A 559 0.79 22.65 4.08
N ALA A 560 1.33 21.50 4.50
CA ALA A 560 2.60 21.46 5.19
C ALA A 560 3.75 21.84 4.27
N SER A 561 4.60 22.78 4.70
CA SER A 561 5.80 23.22 3.99
C SER A 561 7.00 22.33 4.30
N ILE A 562 7.05 21.77 5.51
CA ILE A 562 8.11 20.87 5.97
C ILE A 562 7.45 19.62 6.54
N VAL A 563 7.85 18.46 6.03
CA VAL A 563 7.34 17.16 6.48
C VAL A 563 8.49 16.26 6.89
N PHE A 564 8.53 15.87 8.15
CA PHE A 564 9.40 14.83 8.66
C PHE A 564 8.78 13.48 8.29
N VAL A 565 9.36 12.82 7.31
CA VAL A 565 8.85 11.57 6.74
C VAL A 565 9.26 10.42 7.67
N ASP A 566 8.34 9.51 7.93
CA ASP A 566 8.65 8.31 8.70
C ASP A 566 9.33 7.27 7.79
N VAL A 567 10.62 7.11 7.99
CA VAL A 567 11.47 6.13 7.29
C VAL A 567 11.88 4.96 8.20
N GLY A 568 11.34 4.91 9.41
CA GLY A 568 11.81 4.05 10.49
C GLY A 568 13.02 4.69 11.19
N GLN A 569 14.07 3.92 11.41
CA GLN A 569 15.33 4.50 11.92
C GLN A 569 16.02 5.26 10.81
N GLY A 570 16.42 6.52 11.07
CA GLY A 570 17.09 7.41 10.13
C GLY A 570 16.33 8.72 9.89
N ASP A 571 16.98 9.65 9.20
CA ASP A 571 16.46 10.99 8.91
C ASP A 571 15.87 11.10 7.52
N CYS A 572 14.76 11.82 7.41
CA CYS A 572 14.18 12.21 6.11
C CYS A 572 13.23 13.39 6.27
N MET A 573 13.55 14.52 5.67
CA MET A 573 12.75 15.73 5.72
C MET A 573 12.41 16.19 4.32
N HIS A 574 11.14 16.28 4.00
CA HIS A 574 10.63 16.78 2.71
C HIS A 574 10.27 18.26 2.84
N ILE A 575 10.93 19.10 2.06
CA ILE A 575 10.77 20.56 2.02
C ILE A 575 10.00 20.94 0.76
N LYS A 576 8.89 21.64 0.92
CA LYS A 576 8.09 22.18 -0.18
C LYS A 576 8.29 23.68 -0.24
N ALA A 577 8.94 24.16 -1.29
CA ALA A 577 9.12 25.59 -1.54
C ALA A 577 7.83 26.22 -2.11
N LYS A 578 7.66 27.54 -1.92
CA LYS A 578 6.46 28.27 -2.37
C LYS A 578 6.28 28.29 -3.89
N ASP A 579 7.37 28.19 -4.63
CA ASP A 579 7.35 28.11 -6.09
C ASP A 579 6.94 26.72 -6.62
N GLY A 580 6.67 25.76 -5.72
CA GLY A 580 6.28 24.38 -6.04
C GLY A 580 7.43 23.40 -6.19
N LYS A 581 8.68 23.83 -6.01
CA LYS A 581 9.83 22.93 -5.97
C LYS A 581 9.84 22.09 -4.72
N ASN A 582 10.46 20.93 -4.81
CA ASN A 582 10.52 19.95 -3.75
C ASN A 582 11.95 19.50 -3.51
N TYR A 583 12.35 19.51 -2.25
CA TYR A 583 13.69 19.12 -1.81
C TYR A 583 13.59 18.06 -0.72
N LEU A 584 14.61 17.21 -0.63
CA LEU A 584 14.74 16.25 0.45
C LEU A 584 16.01 16.56 1.25
N VAL A 585 15.94 16.39 2.56
CA VAL A 585 17.13 16.39 3.42
C VAL A 585 17.20 15.02 4.06
N ASP A 586 18.23 14.27 3.73
CA ASP A 586 18.41 12.86 4.03
C ASP A 586 17.29 11.96 3.49
N GLY A 587 17.46 10.68 3.55
CA GLY A 587 16.51 9.73 2.98
C GLY A 587 16.28 8.47 3.81
N GLY A 588 16.88 8.39 4.99
CA GLY A 588 16.87 7.14 5.74
C GLY A 588 17.63 6.04 5.01
N GLY A 589 17.52 4.84 5.52
CA GLY A 589 18.10 3.67 4.88
C GLY A 589 18.20 2.48 5.81
N LYS A 590 18.24 1.29 5.22
CA LYS A 590 18.49 0.03 5.91
C LYS A 590 19.25 -0.88 4.97
N ILE A 591 20.26 -1.60 5.46
CA ILE A 591 21.21 -2.38 4.63
C ILE A 591 20.47 -3.31 3.67
N ASP A 592 19.51 -4.06 4.15
CA ASP A 592 18.83 -5.11 3.39
C ASP A 592 17.43 -4.70 2.86
N TYR A 593 17.13 -3.39 2.79
CA TYR A 593 15.82 -2.91 2.36
C TYR A 593 15.95 -1.71 1.44
N ASP A 594 15.36 -1.77 0.25
CA ASP A 594 15.29 -0.65 -0.69
C ASP A 594 14.20 0.34 -0.23
N LEU A 595 14.61 1.26 0.64
CA LEU A 595 13.72 2.25 1.25
C LEU A 595 13.32 3.32 0.24
N GLY A 596 14.24 3.69 -0.66
CA GLY A 596 13.98 4.65 -1.73
C GLY A 596 12.87 4.17 -2.65
N LYS A 597 12.96 2.95 -3.14
CA LYS A 597 11.96 2.36 -4.07
C LYS A 597 10.67 1.97 -3.36
N LYS A 598 10.75 1.38 -2.16
CA LYS A 598 9.58 0.79 -1.48
C LYS A 598 8.80 1.78 -0.58
N THR A 599 9.44 2.88 -0.12
CA THR A 599 8.82 3.85 0.79
C THR A 599 8.84 5.27 0.26
N LEU A 600 10.02 5.83 -0.08
CA LEU A 600 10.14 7.24 -0.44
C LEU A 600 9.54 7.55 -1.82
N LYS A 601 9.82 6.73 -2.83
CA LYS A 601 9.23 6.91 -4.17
C LYS A 601 7.70 6.86 -4.14
N PRO A 602 7.04 5.88 -3.51
CA PRO A 602 5.59 5.90 -3.33
C PRO A 602 5.11 7.13 -2.56
N TYR A 603 5.80 7.55 -1.49
CA TYR A 603 5.46 8.74 -0.74
C TYR A 603 5.47 9.99 -1.62
N LEU A 604 6.54 10.21 -2.39
CA LEU A 604 6.68 11.37 -3.28
C LEU A 604 5.59 11.38 -4.36
N LEU A 605 5.41 10.27 -5.08
CA LEU A 605 4.41 10.15 -6.15
C LEU A 605 2.98 10.33 -5.63
N LYS A 606 2.68 9.80 -4.43
CA LYS A 606 1.38 9.96 -3.76
C LYS A 606 1.09 11.40 -3.34
N ASN A 607 2.14 12.17 -3.07
CA ASN A 607 2.03 13.57 -2.67
C ASN A 607 2.29 14.55 -3.84
N GLY A 608 2.21 14.07 -5.09
CA GLY A 608 2.26 14.90 -6.28
C GLY A 608 3.67 15.23 -6.76
N VAL A 609 4.71 14.67 -6.16
CA VAL A 609 6.10 14.92 -6.50
C VAL A 609 6.62 13.84 -7.42
N ARG A 610 6.84 14.16 -8.69
CA ARG A 610 7.40 13.24 -9.67
C ARG A 610 8.94 13.23 -9.64
N ARG A 611 9.54 14.37 -9.34
CA ARG A 611 10.98 14.54 -9.29
C ARG A 611 11.33 15.61 -8.28
N LEU A 612 12.34 15.35 -7.47
CA LEU A 612 12.92 16.31 -6.54
C LEU A 612 13.83 17.27 -7.29
N ASP A 613 13.79 18.53 -6.95
CA ASP A 613 14.69 19.54 -7.50
C ASP A 613 16.09 19.43 -6.90
N GLY A 614 16.20 18.94 -5.67
CA GLY A 614 17.46 18.59 -5.05
C GLY A 614 17.28 17.70 -3.83
N ALA A 615 18.34 17.00 -3.46
CA ALA A 615 18.43 16.27 -2.21
C ALA A 615 19.73 16.67 -1.49
N PHE A 616 19.63 16.99 -0.22
CA PHE A 616 20.77 17.29 0.66
C PHE A 616 21.05 16.06 1.50
N VAL A 617 22.31 15.69 1.63
CA VAL A 617 22.75 14.57 2.48
C VAL A 617 23.64 15.11 3.57
N SER A 618 23.27 14.85 4.82
CA SER A 618 24.04 15.30 5.98
C SER A 618 25.41 14.60 6.04
N HIS A 619 25.42 13.27 5.92
CA HIS A 619 26.60 12.43 5.87
C HIS A 619 26.28 11.09 5.19
N LEU A 620 27.30 10.26 4.91
CA LEU A 620 27.15 9.06 4.07
C LEU A 620 26.73 7.78 4.80
N HIS A 621 26.34 7.86 6.08
CA HIS A 621 25.81 6.69 6.78
C HIS A 621 24.51 6.17 6.14
N THR A 622 24.34 4.86 6.24
CA THR A 622 23.22 4.16 5.59
C THR A 622 21.86 4.76 5.93
N ASP A 623 21.61 5.13 7.18
CA ASP A 623 20.35 5.66 7.68
C ASP A 623 20.09 7.14 7.36
N HIS A 624 20.98 7.76 6.56
CA HIS A 624 20.83 9.11 6.00
C HIS A 624 20.92 9.12 4.47
N TYR A 625 21.92 8.44 3.91
CA TYR A 625 22.29 8.54 2.49
C TYR A 625 21.58 7.52 1.60
N LYS A 626 21.42 6.25 2.08
CA LYS A 626 21.02 5.14 1.21
C LYS A 626 19.70 5.38 0.48
N GLY A 627 18.67 5.86 1.19
CA GLY A 627 17.37 6.14 0.58
C GLY A 627 17.43 7.23 -0.50
N VAL A 628 18.31 8.24 -0.32
CA VAL A 628 18.57 9.26 -1.36
C VAL A 628 19.27 8.63 -2.56
N ALA A 629 20.30 7.80 -2.35
CA ALA A 629 21.01 7.12 -3.43
C ALA A 629 20.08 6.22 -4.26
N GLU A 630 19.18 5.51 -3.60
CA GLU A 630 18.14 4.68 -4.26
C GLU A 630 17.18 5.52 -5.10
N LEU A 631 16.75 6.70 -4.60
CA LEU A 631 15.93 7.65 -5.37
C LEU A 631 16.69 8.24 -6.57
N CYS A 632 18.00 8.47 -6.44
CA CYS A 632 18.84 8.92 -7.55
C CYS A 632 18.90 7.85 -8.65
N ARG A 633 19.08 6.57 -8.31
CA ARG A 633 19.04 5.45 -9.30
C ARG A 633 17.70 5.38 -10.04
N GLU A 634 16.61 5.70 -9.38
CA GLU A 634 15.28 5.79 -10.00
C GLU A 634 15.08 7.08 -10.83
N GLY A 635 16.07 7.96 -10.92
CA GLY A 635 16.04 9.21 -11.68
C GLY A 635 15.12 10.28 -11.07
N MET A 636 14.80 10.17 -9.78
CA MET A 636 13.88 11.08 -9.09
C MET A 636 14.55 12.32 -8.51
N VAL A 637 15.86 12.44 -8.53
CA VAL A 637 16.63 13.57 -8.01
C VAL A 637 17.33 14.28 -9.15
N LYS A 638 17.28 15.62 -9.21
CA LYS A 638 17.96 16.43 -10.24
C LYS A 638 19.39 16.77 -9.82
N LYS A 639 19.59 17.20 -8.57
CA LYS A 639 20.87 17.58 -8.00
C LYS A 639 21.05 16.98 -6.62
N LEU A 640 22.26 16.50 -6.33
CA LEU A 640 22.61 15.94 -5.05
C LEU A 640 23.61 16.85 -4.36
N PHE A 641 23.24 17.36 -3.19
CA PHE A 641 24.04 18.27 -2.38
C PHE A 641 24.74 17.49 -1.25
N LEU A 642 26.06 17.60 -1.21
CA LEU A 642 26.93 16.83 -0.33
C LEU A 642 27.94 17.75 0.37
N TYR A 643 28.52 17.28 1.48
CA TYR A 643 29.64 17.95 2.09
C TYR A 643 30.89 17.97 1.18
N GLU A 644 31.64 19.09 1.14
CA GLU A 644 32.83 19.22 0.28
C GLU A 644 33.92 18.19 0.57
N GLY A 645 34.05 17.74 1.84
CA GLY A 645 34.98 16.67 2.23
C GLY A 645 34.71 15.31 1.56
N ASN A 646 33.54 15.11 0.97
CA ASN A 646 33.21 13.89 0.23
C ASN A 646 33.60 13.96 -1.27
N ARG A 647 34.33 14.98 -1.69
CA ARG A 647 34.72 15.17 -3.09
C ARG A 647 35.64 14.07 -3.62
N ASP A 648 36.45 13.50 -2.76
CA ASP A 648 37.34 12.35 -3.04
C ASP A 648 36.54 11.08 -3.32
N LYS A 649 35.34 10.94 -2.75
CA LYS A 649 34.40 9.81 -2.94
C LYS A 649 33.48 9.98 -4.18
N THR A 650 33.70 11.02 -5.04
CA THR A 650 32.83 11.32 -6.21
C THR A 650 32.58 10.10 -7.09
N GLY A 651 33.64 9.31 -7.40
CA GLY A 651 33.51 8.13 -8.25
C GLY A 651 32.59 7.06 -7.65
N GLN A 652 32.72 6.80 -6.38
CA GLN A 652 31.88 5.87 -5.63
C GLN A 652 30.42 6.37 -5.60
N ILE A 653 30.21 7.64 -5.25
CA ILE A 653 28.87 8.25 -5.20
C ILE A 653 28.17 8.19 -6.57
N CYS A 654 28.89 8.48 -7.67
CA CYS A 654 28.34 8.34 -9.03
C CYS A 654 27.94 6.89 -9.34
N GLN A 655 28.73 5.92 -8.92
CA GLN A 655 28.44 4.50 -9.12
C GLN A 655 27.20 4.09 -8.30
N GLU A 656 27.11 4.51 -7.04
CA GLU A 656 26.01 4.18 -6.14
C GLU A 656 24.69 4.86 -6.51
N THR A 657 24.73 6.08 -7.00
CA THR A 657 23.56 6.89 -7.33
C THR A 657 23.13 6.81 -8.80
N GLY A 658 24.04 6.39 -9.69
CA GLY A 658 23.83 6.47 -11.14
C GLY A 658 23.81 7.90 -11.70
N MET A 659 24.19 8.92 -10.89
CA MET A 659 24.22 10.32 -11.29
C MET A 659 25.54 10.67 -11.97
N SER A 660 25.53 11.72 -12.82
CA SER A 660 26.76 12.30 -13.37
C SER A 660 27.46 13.18 -12.31
N ALA A 661 28.79 13.33 -12.41
CA ALA A 661 29.54 14.20 -11.51
C ALA A 661 29.08 15.69 -11.58
N GLU A 662 28.51 16.11 -12.69
CA GLU A 662 27.97 17.47 -12.89
C GLU A 662 26.68 17.72 -12.09
N ASP A 663 25.99 16.65 -11.66
CA ASP A 663 24.79 16.73 -10.87
C ASP A 663 25.06 16.68 -9.37
N LEU A 664 26.32 16.44 -8.99
CA LEU A 664 26.78 16.51 -7.61
C LEU A 664 27.24 17.92 -7.27
N VAL A 665 26.73 18.47 -6.17
CA VAL A 665 27.07 19.81 -5.68
C VAL A 665 27.67 19.68 -4.29
N PHE A 666 28.93 20.10 -4.15
CA PHE A 666 29.65 20.02 -2.90
C PHE A 666 29.56 21.34 -2.15
N LEU A 667 29.13 21.28 -0.88
CA LEU A 667 28.86 22.43 -0.03
C LEU A 667 29.80 22.49 1.17
N ARG A 668 30.03 23.74 1.67
CA ARG A 668 30.80 24.04 2.87
C ARG A 668 30.13 25.12 3.71
N ALA A 669 30.51 25.25 4.96
CA ALA A 669 29.98 26.29 5.84
C ALA A 669 30.14 27.71 5.27
N GLY A 670 29.14 28.51 5.49
CA GLY A 670 29.06 29.92 5.00
C GLY A 670 28.44 30.05 3.62
N GLN A 671 28.19 28.95 2.92
CA GLN A 671 27.46 29.00 1.64
C GLN A 671 25.94 28.98 1.85
N THR A 672 25.24 29.58 0.91
CA THR A 672 23.78 29.62 0.89
C THR A 672 23.28 29.11 -0.46
N VAL A 673 22.28 28.23 -0.42
CA VAL A 673 21.58 27.71 -1.61
C VAL A 673 20.20 28.33 -1.67
N SER A 674 19.86 28.96 -2.81
CA SER A 674 18.51 29.45 -3.04
C SER A 674 17.57 28.32 -3.40
N LEU A 675 16.39 28.29 -2.80
CA LEU A 675 15.33 27.35 -3.14
C LEU A 675 14.40 27.90 -4.25
N ASP A 676 14.42 29.23 -4.47
CA ASP A 676 13.52 29.94 -5.41
C ASP A 676 14.09 30.05 -6.84
N ASP A 677 15.38 29.79 -7.10
CA ASP A 677 16.01 30.12 -8.37
C ASP A 677 16.00 28.98 -9.38
N ALA A 678 15.58 29.25 -10.62
CA ALA A 678 15.43 28.28 -11.71
C ALA A 678 16.77 27.79 -12.32
N GLY A 679 17.91 28.38 -11.92
CA GLY A 679 19.23 28.05 -12.47
C GLY A 679 20.24 27.67 -11.40
N PHE A 680 20.43 26.39 -11.14
CA PHE A 680 21.35 25.84 -10.10
C PHE A 680 22.80 26.34 -10.19
N ALA A 681 23.26 26.79 -11.35
CA ALA A 681 24.62 27.32 -11.53
C ALA A 681 24.89 28.65 -10.79
N LYS A 682 23.83 29.39 -10.40
CA LYS A 682 23.91 30.65 -9.62
C LYS A 682 23.33 30.54 -8.21
N SER A 683 22.84 29.36 -7.82
CA SER A 683 22.12 29.14 -6.55
C SER A 683 23.06 29.04 -5.34
N VAL A 684 24.33 28.68 -5.52
CA VAL A 684 25.31 28.59 -4.42
C VAL A 684 26.06 29.92 -4.32
N MET A 685 25.85 30.66 -3.24
CA MET A 685 26.41 31.98 -3.01
C MET A 685 27.35 31.95 -1.81
N ASN A 686 28.50 32.63 -1.94
CA ASN A 686 29.48 32.81 -0.87
C ASN A 686 29.25 34.09 -0.05
N ASP A 687 28.31 34.97 -0.48
CA ASP A 687 28.07 36.26 0.14
C ASP A 687 26.80 36.26 0.99
N ALA A 688 27.00 36.24 2.31
CA ALA A 688 25.94 36.25 3.32
C ALA A 688 25.06 37.52 3.27
N GLY A 689 25.52 38.61 2.69
CA GLY A 689 24.81 39.88 2.59
C GLY A 689 23.65 39.82 1.58
N PHE A 690 23.85 39.19 0.45
CA PHE A 690 22.85 39.03 -0.60
C PHE A 690 21.82 37.97 -0.24
N ALA A 691 22.26 36.91 0.45
CA ALA A 691 21.42 35.79 0.86
C ALA A 691 20.32 36.17 1.86
N LYS A 692 20.51 37.20 2.68
CA LYS A 692 19.50 37.66 3.67
C LYS A 692 18.20 38.18 3.04
N ASN A 693 18.23 38.56 1.79
CA ASN A 693 17.04 39.05 1.07
C ASN A 693 16.19 37.94 0.42
N MET A 694 16.67 36.69 0.43
CA MET A 694 15.93 35.56 -0.14
C MET A 694 14.94 35.01 0.87
N SER A 695 13.69 34.84 0.44
CA SER A 695 12.60 34.35 1.32
C SER A 695 12.73 32.86 1.61
N GLU A 696 13.27 32.08 0.67
CA GLU A 696 13.46 30.64 0.78
C GLU A 696 14.88 30.24 0.41
N ARG A 697 15.59 29.64 1.36
CA ARG A 697 17.02 29.37 1.25
C ARG A 697 17.47 28.28 2.21
N VAL A 698 18.61 27.69 1.93
CA VAL A 698 19.36 26.78 2.79
C VAL A 698 20.72 27.41 3.10
N GLU A 699 20.97 27.69 4.36
CA GLU A 699 22.27 28.18 4.84
C GLU A 699 23.06 26.99 5.43
N VAL A 700 24.30 26.83 4.97
CA VAL A 700 25.21 25.80 5.45
C VAL A 700 25.99 26.34 6.64
N LEU A 701 25.77 25.76 7.81
CA LEU A 701 26.42 26.21 9.06
C LEU A 701 27.70 25.43 9.36
N TRP A 702 27.78 24.16 8.98
CA TRP A 702 28.87 23.24 9.31
C TRP A 702 29.02 22.17 8.21
N PRO A 703 30.19 21.51 7.97
CA PRO A 703 31.52 21.74 8.58
C PRO A 703 32.30 22.91 7.97
N GLU A 704 33.30 23.42 8.73
CA GLU A 704 34.19 24.49 8.25
C GLU A 704 35.23 23.95 7.26
N ALA A 705 35.58 24.75 6.25
CA ALA A 705 36.62 24.39 5.30
C ALA A 705 38.01 24.35 5.98
N GLY A 706 38.82 23.33 5.68
CA GLY A 706 40.21 23.24 6.05
C GLY A 706 40.53 22.57 7.40
N ARG A 707 39.56 21.96 8.04
CA ARG A 707 39.82 21.00 9.14
C ARG A 707 39.67 19.58 8.58
N ASP A 708 40.77 19.07 8.02
CA ASP A 708 40.89 17.65 7.71
C ASP A 708 40.64 16.84 8.98
N ALA A 709 39.87 15.76 8.88
CA ALA A 709 39.63 14.79 9.95
C ALA A 709 40.97 14.35 10.63
N GLY A 710 42.11 14.41 9.91
CA GLY A 710 43.43 14.15 10.41
C GLY A 710 43.93 15.09 11.52
N THR A 711 43.45 16.34 11.59
CA THR A 711 43.93 17.33 12.61
C THR A 711 43.22 17.14 13.95
N VAL A 712 42.01 16.60 13.97
CA VAL A 712 41.26 16.28 15.20
C VAL A 712 41.85 15.01 15.85
N LEU A 713 42.20 14.01 15.05
CA LEU A 713 42.86 12.78 15.50
C LEU A 713 44.23 13.01 16.14
N GLN A 714 45.01 13.97 15.65
CA GLN A 714 46.32 14.31 16.25
C GLN A 714 46.20 14.95 17.65
N LYS A 715 45.16 15.74 17.92
CA LYS A 715 44.92 16.35 19.24
C LYS A 715 44.42 15.35 20.27
N ARG A 716 43.56 14.38 19.89
CA ARG A 716 43.10 13.31 20.79
C ARG A 716 44.26 12.35 21.16
N ARG A 717 45.17 12.05 20.24
CA ARG A 717 46.38 11.24 20.55
C ARG A 717 47.39 11.90 21.49
N GLN A 718 47.38 13.22 21.60
CA GLN A 718 48.25 13.97 22.51
C GLN A 718 47.64 14.24 23.89
N GLY A 719 46.33 14.02 24.10
CA GLY A 719 45.62 14.29 25.36
C GLY A 719 45.47 13.11 26.33
N PHE A 720 45.73 11.89 25.90
CA PHE A 720 45.70 10.73 26.80
C PHE A 720 47.12 10.22 27.06
N GLY A 721 47.73 10.73 28.14
CA GLY A 721 48.96 10.23 28.70
C GLY A 721 48.79 8.78 29.15
N THR A 722 49.77 8.01 28.79
CA THR A 722 50.25 6.72 29.32
C THR A 722 49.56 6.23 30.58
N ASP A 723 48.83 5.12 30.49
CA ASP A 723 48.80 4.11 31.52
C ASP A 723 48.80 2.70 30.97
N ASN A 724 49.58 1.83 31.54
CA ASN A 724 50.04 0.55 31.06
C ASN A 724 49.00 -0.58 31.14
N GLY A 725 48.96 -1.39 30.12
CA GLY A 725 48.91 -2.86 30.25
C GLY A 725 47.56 -3.53 30.33
N SER A 726 47.09 -4.09 29.25
CA SER A 726 46.89 -5.54 29.11
C SER A 726 46.17 -5.86 27.75
N SER A 727 46.65 -6.88 27.15
CA SER A 727 46.31 -7.53 25.89
C SER A 727 44.83 -7.89 25.79
N ALA A 728 44.15 -7.37 24.73
CA ALA A 728 43.05 -8.05 24.06
C ALA A 728 42.99 -7.53 22.62
N GLY A 729 43.08 -8.44 21.62
CA GLY A 729 43.32 -8.14 20.25
C GLY A 729 42.12 -7.59 19.47
N GLU A 730 42.47 -6.84 18.52
CA GLU A 730 41.81 -6.62 17.22
C GLU A 730 40.26 -6.57 17.14
N LYS A 731 39.71 -5.37 17.37
CA LYS A 731 38.50 -4.83 16.72
C LYS A 731 38.57 -3.29 16.71
N LYS A 732 39.57 -2.71 16.09
CA LYS A 732 39.83 -1.24 16.08
C LYS A 732 39.70 -0.55 14.74
N GLY A 733 39.03 -1.13 13.76
CA GLY A 733 38.94 -0.52 12.41
C GLY A 733 37.64 0.23 12.10
N GLN A 734 36.48 -0.30 12.46
CA GLN A 734 35.18 0.25 11.98
C GLN A 734 34.57 1.32 12.89
N GLY A 735 34.71 1.25 14.20
CA GLY A 735 34.08 2.22 15.10
C GLY A 735 34.66 3.64 15.12
N SER A 736 35.89 3.83 14.63
CA SER A 736 36.54 5.16 14.60
C SER A 736 36.21 5.96 13.33
N GLU A 737 35.95 5.29 12.22
CA GLU A 737 35.54 5.95 10.95
C GLU A 737 34.08 6.39 11.00
N GLU A 738 33.21 5.63 11.66
CA GLU A 738 31.81 5.98 11.85
C GLU A 738 31.60 7.21 12.75
N GLU A 739 32.38 7.34 13.84
CA GLU A 739 32.36 8.53 14.70
C GLU A 739 32.86 9.77 13.99
N ASP A 740 33.86 9.68 13.10
CA ASP A 740 34.39 10.79 12.34
C ASP A 740 33.42 11.32 11.27
N GLU A 741 32.61 10.47 10.63
CA GLU A 741 31.60 10.88 9.66
C GLU A 741 30.44 11.64 10.33
N ASN A 742 30.02 11.26 11.54
CA ASN A 742 28.99 11.98 12.30
C ASN A 742 29.39 13.42 12.60
N GLU A 743 30.65 13.65 13.07
CA GLU A 743 31.18 14.98 13.39
C GLU A 743 31.27 15.90 12.15
N THR A 744 31.31 15.33 10.95
CA THR A 744 31.37 16.05 9.67
C THR A 744 30.02 16.19 8.98
N SER A 745 28.92 15.89 9.69
CA SER A 745 27.55 16.05 9.17
C SER A 745 27.29 17.47 8.67
N LEU A 746 26.68 17.58 7.52
CA LEU A 746 26.27 18.86 6.91
C LEU A 746 25.08 19.45 7.69
N ILE A 747 25.33 20.52 8.45
CA ILE A 747 24.27 21.18 9.23
C ILE A 747 23.67 22.31 8.43
N LEU A 748 22.35 22.23 8.27
CA LEU A 748 21.60 23.10 7.41
C LEU A 748 20.56 23.90 8.19
N LYS A 749 20.54 25.22 7.97
CA LYS A 749 19.45 26.09 8.40
C LYS A 749 18.59 26.42 7.20
N ILE A 750 17.36 25.91 7.19
CA ILE A 750 16.46 25.96 6.05
C ILE A 750 15.33 26.95 6.33
N HIS A 751 15.10 27.88 5.42
CA HIS A 751 13.97 28.78 5.45
C HIS A 751 13.01 28.41 4.32
N ALA A 752 11.84 27.88 4.64
CA ALA A 752 10.82 27.46 3.67
C ALA A 752 9.40 27.63 4.22
N GLY A 753 8.46 28.07 3.39
CA GLY A 753 7.07 28.24 3.79
C GLY A 753 6.83 29.22 4.95
N GLY A 754 7.77 30.11 5.22
CA GLY A 754 7.73 31.05 6.36
C GLY A 754 8.22 30.46 7.69
N LEU A 755 8.69 29.21 7.68
CA LEU A 755 9.32 28.54 8.81
C LEU A 755 10.84 28.48 8.67
N SER A 756 11.53 28.37 9.80
CA SER A 756 12.94 28.05 9.87
C SER A 756 13.12 26.67 10.50
N LEU A 757 13.92 25.82 9.86
CA LEU A 757 14.31 24.48 10.33
C LEU A 757 15.82 24.44 10.51
N LEU A 758 16.28 23.90 11.63
CA LEU A 758 17.68 23.54 11.85
C LEU A 758 17.79 22.02 11.77
N ALA A 759 18.45 21.53 10.72
CA ALA A 759 18.74 20.11 10.49
C ALA A 759 20.19 19.85 10.92
N THR A 760 20.37 19.04 11.95
CA THR A 760 21.65 18.85 12.65
C THR A 760 22.41 17.58 12.25
N GLY A 761 21.80 16.69 11.45
CA GLY A 761 22.38 15.38 11.21
C GLY A 761 22.66 14.64 12.51
N ASP A 762 23.77 13.94 12.60
CA ASP A 762 24.10 13.10 13.74
C ASP A 762 25.31 13.59 14.55
N ILE A 763 25.44 14.94 14.66
CA ILE A 763 26.51 15.55 15.46
C ILE A 763 26.39 15.21 16.94
N ASP A 764 27.56 15.30 17.62
CA ASP A 764 27.67 15.15 19.06
C ASP A 764 27.52 16.49 19.81
N ALA A 765 27.56 16.41 21.15
CA ALA A 765 27.49 17.58 22.02
C ALA A 765 28.63 18.58 21.80
N ALA A 766 29.83 18.08 21.48
CA ALA A 766 30.99 18.95 21.24
C ALA A 766 30.82 19.81 19.97
N CYS A 767 30.22 19.27 18.93
CA CYS A 767 29.84 20.01 17.72
C CYS A 767 28.70 21.02 18.02
N GLU A 768 27.72 20.63 18.83
CA GLU A 768 26.65 21.54 19.26
C GLU A 768 27.24 22.75 20.04
N ASP A 769 28.18 22.52 20.96
CA ASP A 769 28.87 23.60 21.70
C ASP A 769 29.64 24.56 20.78
N ARG A 770 30.33 24.04 19.76
CA ARG A 770 31.04 24.85 18.76
C ARG A 770 30.09 25.74 17.97
N LEU A 771 28.94 25.17 17.56
CA LEU A 771 27.90 25.92 16.86
C LEU A 771 27.30 27.01 17.75
N ALA A 772 27.02 26.70 19.01
CA ALA A 772 26.55 27.63 20.02
C ALA A 772 27.51 28.82 20.21
N ALA A 773 28.80 28.54 20.38
CA ALA A 773 29.83 29.55 20.54
C ALA A 773 29.95 30.48 19.30
N LYS A 774 29.84 29.88 18.08
CA LYS A 774 30.05 30.62 16.83
C LYS A 774 28.82 31.43 16.41
N TYR A 775 27.65 30.82 16.38
CA TYR A 775 26.46 31.40 15.77
C TYR A 775 25.51 32.07 16.77
N ARG A 776 25.56 31.68 18.05
CA ARG A 776 24.72 32.25 19.11
C ARG A 776 23.25 32.41 18.65
N ASN A 777 22.69 33.60 18.76
CA ASN A 777 21.31 33.89 18.33
C ASN A 777 21.03 33.60 16.83
N GLY A 778 22.07 33.42 16.01
CA GLY A 778 21.94 32.98 14.63
C GLY A 778 21.38 31.57 14.50
N LEU A 779 21.44 30.75 15.56
CA LEU A 779 20.86 29.40 15.59
C LEU A 779 19.34 29.40 15.79
N LYS A 780 18.74 30.51 16.26
CA LYS A 780 17.31 30.58 16.57
C LYS A 780 16.47 30.03 15.41
N THR A 781 15.58 29.07 15.72
CA THR A 781 14.79 28.35 14.72
C THR A 781 13.37 28.08 15.21
N ASP A 782 12.43 27.86 14.30
CA ASP A 782 11.07 27.42 14.63
C ASP A 782 11.06 25.90 14.89
N LEU A 783 11.76 25.13 14.05
CA LEU A 783 11.83 23.67 14.10
C LEU A 783 13.28 23.20 14.26
N LEU A 784 13.49 22.21 15.11
CA LEU A 784 14.78 21.54 15.28
C LEU A 784 14.62 20.05 15.00
N LYS A 785 15.39 19.51 14.06
CA LYS A 785 15.66 18.08 14.02
C LYS A 785 16.71 17.80 15.10
N VAL A 786 16.34 17.01 16.11
CA VAL A 786 17.23 16.70 17.23
C VAL A 786 18.40 15.83 16.76
N ALA A 787 19.61 16.21 17.12
CA ALA A 787 20.84 15.56 16.69
C ALA A 787 20.88 14.07 17.07
N HIS A 788 21.43 13.24 16.18
CA HIS A 788 21.68 11.83 16.38
C HIS A 788 20.47 11.08 16.95
N HIS A 789 19.28 11.33 16.39
CA HIS A 789 18.00 10.72 16.77
C HIS A 789 17.63 10.86 18.26
N GLY A 790 18.22 11.80 18.97
CA GLY A 790 18.09 11.96 20.43
C GLY A 790 19.01 11.04 21.24
N SER A 791 20.20 10.81 20.75
CA SER A 791 21.26 10.10 21.48
C SER A 791 21.65 10.84 22.76
N ARG A 792 21.96 10.12 23.83
CA ARG A 792 22.46 10.68 25.10
C ARG A 792 23.77 11.48 24.95
N TYR A 793 24.50 11.28 23.84
CA TYR A 793 25.76 11.96 23.56
C TYR A 793 25.58 13.26 22.75
N SER A 794 24.35 13.60 22.38
CA SER A 794 24.03 14.76 21.54
C SER A 794 23.11 15.74 22.30
N TRP A 795 23.71 16.40 23.31
CA TRP A 795 23.04 17.43 24.10
C TRP A 795 23.99 18.51 24.55
N SER A 796 23.75 19.74 24.14
CA SER A 796 24.37 20.97 24.64
C SER A 796 23.30 21.94 25.12
N GLU A 797 23.33 22.37 26.37
CA GLU A 797 22.39 23.35 26.93
C GLU A 797 22.50 24.70 26.24
N ASP A 798 23.74 25.15 25.95
CA ASP A 798 23.99 26.39 25.24
C ASP A 798 23.44 26.38 23.83
N PHE A 799 23.64 25.29 23.10
CA PHE A 799 23.06 25.10 21.76
C PHE A 799 21.54 25.19 21.81
N ALA A 800 20.91 24.42 22.68
CA ALA A 800 19.45 24.37 22.80
C ALA A 800 18.88 25.75 23.22
N ARG A 801 19.55 26.46 24.11
CA ARG A 801 19.20 27.81 24.56
C ARG A 801 19.25 28.84 23.41
N TYR A 802 20.27 28.77 22.54
CA TYR A 802 20.38 29.67 21.39
C TYR A 802 19.43 29.26 20.24
N ALA A 803 19.28 27.97 19.98
CA ALA A 803 18.34 27.46 18.97
C ALA A 803 16.90 27.76 19.34
N LYS A 804 16.53 27.63 20.60
CA LYS A 804 15.20 27.92 21.19
C LYS A 804 14.05 27.49 20.27
N PRO A 805 13.97 26.21 19.91
CA PRO A 805 12.98 25.76 18.96
C PRO A 805 11.57 25.80 19.56
N GLN A 806 10.57 26.07 18.72
CA GLN A 806 9.15 25.89 19.09
C GLN A 806 8.78 24.39 19.07
N ALA A 807 9.39 23.62 18.18
CA ALA A 807 9.20 22.18 18.07
C ALA A 807 10.55 21.46 17.89
N ALA A 808 10.77 20.44 18.72
CA ALA A 808 11.89 19.50 18.62
C ALA A 808 11.38 18.17 18.06
N VAL A 809 11.94 17.76 16.93
CA VAL A 809 11.50 16.55 16.21
C VAL A 809 12.57 15.48 16.31
N PHE A 810 12.17 14.31 16.81
CA PHE A 810 13.00 13.12 16.90
C PHE A 810 12.66 12.18 15.75
N GLN A 811 13.51 12.11 14.75
CA GLN A 811 13.38 11.15 13.65
C GLN A 811 13.97 9.81 14.08
N VAL A 812 13.13 8.93 14.56
CA VAL A 812 13.51 7.66 15.16
C VAL A 812 12.47 6.59 14.85
N GLY A 813 12.93 5.36 14.67
CA GLY A 813 12.08 4.19 14.52
C GLY A 813 12.18 3.25 15.73
N LYS A 814 11.56 2.08 15.62
CA LYS A 814 11.76 1.00 16.62
C LYS A 814 13.22 0.56 16.55
N ASN A 815 13.97 0.79 17.63
CA ASN A 815 15.39 0.49 17.71
C ASN A 815 15.76 -0.18 19.03
N ASN A 816 16.96 -0.77 19.08
CA ASN A 816 17.55 -1.38 20.26
C ASN A 816 18.67 -0.51 20.87
N TYR A 817 18.92 0.69 20.32
CA TYR A 817 19.96 1.62 20.75
C TYR A 817 19.55 2.48 21.95
N GLY A 818 18.26 2.48 22.32
CA GLY A 818 17.70 3.31 23.38
C GLY A 818 17.42 4.75 22.97
N HIS A 819 17.29 5.00 21.64
CA HIS A 819 16.92 6.31 21.12
C HIS A 819 15.39 6.43 20.98
N PRO A 820 14.81 7.63 21.24
CA PRO A 820 15.45 8.78 21.87
C PRO A 820 15.64 8.54 23.37
N ASN A 821 16.73 9.08 23.92
CA ASN A 821 16.98 9.03 25.37
C ASN A 821 15.94 9.88 26.11
N GLY A 822 15.43 9.35 27.24
CA GLY A 822 14.39 10.02 28.03
C GLY A 822 14.85 11.39 28.58
N GLU A 823 16.12 11.49 29.00
CA GLU A 823 16.69 12.73 29.53
C GLU A 823 16.73 13.84 28.46
N ILE A 824 17.05 13.50 27.21
CA ILE A 824 17.06 14.47 26.10
C ILE A 824 15.65 14.99 25.81
N ILE A 825 14.64 14.12 25.86
CA ILE A 825 13.24 14.53 25.73
C ILE A 825 12.85 15.48 26.84
N GLU A 826 13.15 15.14 28.09
CA GLU A 826 12.85 16.00 29.25
C GLU A 826 13.55 17.37 29.18
N ASN A 827 14.79 17.40 28.69
CA ASN A 827 15.54 18.65 28.55
C ASN A 827 14.87 19.60 27.56
N TYR A 828 14.42 19.13 26.39
CA TYR A 828 13.66 19.97 25.47
C TYR A 828 12.26 20.35 26.00
N GLN A 829 11.60 19.46 26.77
CA GLN A 829 10.34 19.80 27.44
C GLN A 829 10.48 20.91 28.47
N ARG A 830 11.57 20.91 29.28
CA ARG A 830 11.88 21.98 30.23
C ARG A 830 12.09 23.34 29.57
N MET A 831 12.52 23.31 28.30
CA MET A 831 12.67 24.52 27.46
C MET A 831 11.38 24.93 26.74
N GLU A 832 10.25 24.32 27.09
CA GLU A 832 8.93 24.59 26.49
C GLU A 832 8.84 24.28 24.98
N ALA A 833 9.73 23.43 24.45
CA ALA A 833 9.63 22.96 23.08
C ALA A 833 8.55 21.87 22.94
N GLY A 834 7.72 21.96 21.91
CA GLY A 834 6.81 20.87 21.54
C GLY A 834 7.60 19.64 21.07
N ILE A 835 7.30 18.47 21.61
CA ILE A 835 8.02 17.23 21.29
C ILE A 835 7.23 16.41 20.27
N TRP A 836 7.92 16.04 19.18
CA TRP A 836 7.35 15.23 18.09
C TRP A 836 8.27 14.07 17.78
N ARG A 837 7.69 12.86 17.60
CA ARG A 837 8.45 11.63 17.41
C ARG A 837 7.85 10.81 16.29
N ASN A 838 8.67 10.44 15.28
CA ASN A 838 8.18 9.62 14.17
C ASN A 838 7.74 8.23 14.61
N ASP A 839 8.42 7.57 15.57
CA ASP A 839 8.05 6.26 16.09
C ASP A 839 6.64 6.21 16.69
N LEU A 840 6.17 7.31 17.27
CA LEU A 840 4.84 7.43 17.87
C LEU A 840 3.80 8.00 16.88
N GLN A 841 4.09 9.16 16.28
CA GLN A 841 3.12 9.91 15.46
C GLN A 841 3.19 9.60 13.95
N GLY A 842 4.12 8.77 13.49
CA GLY A 842 4.39 8.63 12.06
C GLY A 842 4.96 9.90 11.47
N ALA A 843 4.67 10.22 10.22
CA ALA A 843 5.09 11.48 9.63
C ALA A 843 4.48 12.69 10.35
N VAL A 844 5.28 13.75 10.48
CA VAL A 844 4.88 15.02 11.12
C VAL A 844 5.06 16.16 10.13
N GLY A 845 4.01 16.89 9.85
CA GLY A 845 4.00 18.02 8.92
C GLY A 845 3.82 19.35 9.63
N PHE A 846 4.56 20.37 9.19
CA PHE A 846 4.53 21.70 9.74
C PHE A 846 4.16 22.74 8.69
N SER A 847 3.28 23.67 9.05
CA SER A 847 2.92 24.84 8.26
C SER A 847 2.89 26.11 9.13
N CYS A 848 3.09 27.25 8.47
CA CYS A 848 3.02 28.55 9.12
C CYS A 848 1.71 29.24 8.73
N ARG A 849 0.85 29.55 9.70
CA ARG A 849 -0.29 30.44 9.49
C ARG A 849 0.08 31.86 9.92
N GLN A 850 -0.01 32.79 9.00
CA GLN A 850 0.06 34.22 9.37
C GLN A 850 -1.19 34.55 10.20
N GLY A 851 -0.97 34.82 11.49
CA GLY A 851 -2.08 35.18 12.38
C GLY A 851 -2.59 36.58 12.06
N ASP A 852 -3.90 36.77 12.05
CA ASP A 852 -4.62 38.09 12.01
C ASP A 852 -4.45 38.89 13.29
N THR A 853 -3.45 38.62 14.11
CA THR A 853 -3.21 39.34 15.36
C THR A 853 -2.35 40.60 15.08
N ALA A 854 -2.74 41.73 15.63
CA ALA A 854 -2.02 43.00 15.59
C ALA A 854 -0.55 42.93 16.06
N ALA A 855 -0.10 41.80 16.56
CA ALA A 855 1.27 41.50 17.01
C ALA A 855 2.12 40.71 16.02
N GLY A 856 1.62 40.31 14.85
CA GLY A 856 2.39 39.58 13.82
C GLY A 856 2.99 38.22 14.26
N LYS A 857 2.48 37.60 15.32
CA LYS A 857 2.99 36.31 15.80
C LYS A 857 2.66 35.19 14.81
N LYS A 858 3.69 34.53 14.27
CA LYS A 858 3.58 33.30 13.50
C LYS A 858 2.98 32.23 14.40
N ARG A 859 1.97 31.50 13.89
CA ARG A 859 1.42 30.33 14.56
C ARG A 859 1.85 29.09 13.80
N LEU A 860 2.55 28.20 14.51
CA LEU A 860 2.93 26.89 14.01
C LEU A 860 1.68 25.98 13.98
N GLU A 861 1.34 25.47 12.82
CA GLU A 861 0.33 24.41 12.68
C GLU A 861 1.03 23.07 12.45
N VAL A 862 0.61 22.07 13.18
CA VAL A 862 1.20 20.73 13.13
C VAL A 862 0.14 19.71 12.73
N VAL A 863 0.52 18.80 11.85
CA VAL A 863 -0.31 17.67 11.42
C VAL A 863 0.48 16.39 11.59
N THR A 864 -0.11 15.39 12.22
CA THR A 864 0.49 14.08 12.44
C THR A 864 -0.29 12.98 11.74
N MET A 865 0.36 11.87 11.41
CA MET A 865 -0.32 10.71 10.82
C MET A 865 -1.05 9.86 11.85
N LEU A 866 -0.49 9.76 13.05
CA LEU A 866 -1.05 9.05 14.19
C LEU A 866 -1.29 10.07 15.32
N PRO A 867 -2.29 9.87 16.16
CA PRO A 867 -2.63 10.80 17.25
C PRO A 867 -1.51 10.91 18.31
#